data_b2d16031c6852763516ee0c88b87faa4
#
_entry.id   b2d16031c6852763516ee0c88b87faa4
#
_cell.length_a   1.000
_cell.length_b   1.000
_cell.length_c   1.000
_cell.angle_alpha   90.00
_cell.angle_beta   90.00
_cell.angle_gamma   90.00
#
_symmetry.space_group_name_H-M   'P 1'
#
loop_
_entity.id
_entity.type
_entity.pdbx_description
1 polymer ?
#
loop_
_entity_poly.entity_id
_entity_poly.type
_entity_poly.pdbx_seq_one_letter_code
_entity_poly.pdbx_strand_id
1 'polypeptide(L)'
;MSYRSFWHCLAVLCLLITFLPLDASAQSRVRGRVVEDGSQTPIARANVLFRRGDATQGTSTNENGRFQIALDPGEYTVEVSGLGYGGARRTVRVRSGEATSVKFALSPREYSLNEIVVSEERRGGADAVSTVQKIEYAAIESQDAADVSELAQLVPATHVQTNSRGQTILYFRNAGDRQVGQFFDGALLNIPWDNRVNISLIPASVVGEMTVTKGVPSVRYGANVLGGAINFQSRTLDSRGQRTELIGALGTAEQRRASVTHLGRTQNWDYTAAAQYTERGNQPLPGGANLENNQPLADRRINTDRQLLSAFGRASRRFGNGGQVAVSVLHVDAEQGVAPEGNEARPGDSRYWRHPLWQKSTVIANGQVPLGTNTSLRGAAWGSRFAQDIADYQSINYDALRSIQEDRDLTAGIRLIGTQSLSAGTLMLAFNGLTTRHHQTNIPYSGGTEGTDSVSVYRQNIFSVGTEYEVEVHPRVELTAGASFDGTATPETGPFPDRDPIYTWGLNTGIRIDAGQRWAVRGAFGRKTRFPTMRELFGAAIGKFVPNPTLKPVSAWIGEAGVEYRTSTLYVGSTAFHNRVYDTIDKRTFQDGPNEGKEQRINLQGARIYGLETTLRWTPTEALVLDGNLTWSRPRGFTESGTQRLDEKPTWLGTGRISYELPFGLSVMGQGRYTGGVYARNEQNNFVPLPSSPSLVLDARLSYALSNITSGVDGRLYVRGENLTDEAVFIGLGLPRPGRSFRAGVELAF
;
A
#
# COMPACT_ATOMS: atom_id res chain seq x y z
N MET A 1 66.32 45.29 -45.99
CA MET A 1 66.67 44.42 -44.87
C MET A 1 66.27 43.01 -45.22
N SER A 2 67.26 42.14 -45.21
CA SER A 2 67.32 40.93 -46.01
C SER A 2 66.50 39.75 -45.46
N TYR A 3 65.84 39.03 -46.37
CA TYR A 3 65.09 37.77 -46.22
C TYR A 3 65.79 36.61 -45.44
N ARG A 4 67.06 36.80 -45.10
CA ARG A 4 67.93 35.78 -44.45
C ARG A 4 67.69 35.70 -42.93
N SER A 5 67.20 36.76 -42.25
CA SER A 5 66.98 36.78 -40.79
C SER A 5 65.69 36.11 -40.38
N PHE A 6 64.72 36.00 -41.28
CA PHE A 6 63.42 35.35 -40.98
C PHE A 6 63.51 33.82 -40.89
N TRP A 7 64.34 33.20 -41.69
CA TRP A 7 64.53 31.77 -41.70
C TRP A 7 65.36 31.24 -40.52
N HIS A 8 66.24 32.02 -39.91
CA HIS A 8 66.99 31.61 -38.73
C HIS A 8 66.15 31.63 -37.49
N CYS A 9 65.19 32.56 -37.34
CA CYS A 9 64.24 32.58 -36.25
C CYS A 9 63.21 31.44 -36.30
N LEU A 10 62.80 31.06 -37.54
CA LEU A 10 61.86 29.93 -37.72
C LEU A 10 62.53 28.58 -37.44
N ALA A 11 63.85 28.42 -37.81
CA ALA A 11 64.60 27.20 -37.52
C ALA A 11 64.93 27.01 -36.04
N VAL A 12 65.14 28.11 -35.26
CA VAL A 12 65.32 28.03 -33.81
C VAL A 12 64.01 27.78 -33.10
N LEU A 13 62.88 28.31 -33.60
CA LEU A 13 61.57 28.04 -33.03
C LEU A 13 61.11 26.59 -33.30
N CYS A 14 61.47 26.02 -34.48
CA CYS A 14 61.19 24.59 -34.77
C CYS A 14 62.09 23.63 -33.96
N LEU A 15 63.32 24.02 -33.61
CA LEU A 15 64.19 23.21 -32.75
C LEU A 15 63.82 23.27 -31.25
N LEU A 16 63.12 24.32 -30.79
CA LEU A 16 62.63 24.43 -29.42
C LEU A 16 61.32 23.65 -29.18
N ILE A 17 60.57 23.33 -30.20
CA ILE A 17 59.34 22.52 -30.13
C ILE A 17 59.62 20.99 -30.06
N THR A 18 60.85 20.56 -30.38
CA THR A 18 61.22 19.13 -30.37
C THR A 18 61.77 18.61 -29.05
N PHE A 19 61.82 19.43 -28.00
CA PHE A 19 62.26 19.04 -26.64
C PHE A 19 61.27 19.28 -25.52
N LEU A 20 59.97 19.29 -25.82
CA LEU A 20 58.97 19.05 -24.78
C LEU A 20 58.88 17.55 -24.54
N PRO A 21 59.16 17.04 -23.34
CA PRO A 21 58.87 15.66 -23.03
C PRO A 21 57.33 15.45 -23.14
N LEU A 22 56.89 14.77 -24.17
CA LEU A 22 55.59 14.15 -24.17
C LEU A 22 55.65 13.09 -23.05
N ASP A 23 55.17 13.42 -21.89
CA ASP A 23 54.78 12.44 -20.86
C ASP A 23 53.71 11.55 -21.51
N ALA A 24 54.13 10.55 -22.24
CA ALA A 24 53.27 9.44 -22.64
C ALA A 24 52.98 8.68 -21.34
N SER A 25 51.95 9.09 -20.62
CA SER A 25 51.39 8.29 -19.53
C SER A 25 50.97 6.96 -20.17
N ALA A 26 51.68 5.89 -19.82
CA ALA A 26 51.39 4.54 -20.29
C ALA A 26 50.01 4.14 -19.71
N GLN A 27 48.97 4.34 -20.50
CA GLN A 27 47.65 3.90 -20.15
C GLN A 27 47.63 2.38 -19.95
N SER A 28 47.24 1.92 -18.80
CA SER A 28 47.15 0.52 -18.47
C SER A 28 45.81 -0.05 -18.92
N ARG A 29 45.80 -1.23 -19.48
CA ARG A 29 44.57 -1.88 -19.96
C ARG A 29 43.94 -2.70 -18.84
N VAL A 30 42.70 -2.39 -18.53
CA VAL A 30 41.85 -3.21 -17.65
C VAL A 30 40.93 -4.06 -18.54
N ARG A 31 40.96 -5.38 -18.30
CA ARG A 31 40.07 -6.34 -18.96
C ARG A 31 39.22 -6.99 -17.91
N GLY A 32 37.95 -7.26 -18.22
CA GLY A 32 37.08 -7.94 -17.30
C GLY A 32 36.00 -8.77 -17.96
N ARG A 33 35.34 -9.55 -17.10
CA ARG A 33 34.17 -10.33 -17.50
C ARG A 33 33.08 -10.14 -16.44
N VAL A 34 31.85 -9.91 -16.91
CA VAL A 34 30.64 -9.85 -16.07
C VAL A 34 29.82 -11.09 -16.36
N VAL A 35 29.46 -11.82 -15.31
CA VAL A 35 28.70 -13.07 -15.39
C VAL A 35 27.60 -13.06 -14.37
N GLU A 36 26.59 -13.87 -14.58
CA GLU A 36 25.54 -14.16 -13.61
C GLU A 36 26.11 -15.00 -12.47
N ASP A 37 25.79 -14.61 -11.24
CA ASP A 37 26.14 -15.36 -10.04
C ASP A 37 25.41 -16.70 -10.02
N GLY A 38 26.13 -17.76 -9.66
CA GLY A 38 25.62 -19.14 -9.69
C GLY A 38 25.72 -19.82 -11.07
N SER A 39 25.12 -19.31 -12.13
CA SER A 39 25.11 -19.95 -13.46
C SER A 39 26.37 -19.69 -14.29
N GLN A 40 27.14 -18.65 -13.97
CA GLN A 40 28.31 -18.17 -14.72
C GLN A 40 28.00 -17.76 -16.18
N THR A 41 26.72 -17.56 -16.52
CA THR A 41 26.29 -17.12 -17.84
C THR A 41 26.81 -15.69 -18.12
N PRO A 42 27.38 -15.40 -19.31
CA PRO A 42 27.85 -14.05 -19.62
C PRO A 42 26.71 -13.03 -19.65
N ILE A 43 26.94 -11.86 -19.04
CA ILE A 43 25.99 -10.74 -19.09
C ILE A 43 26.47 -9.77 -20.15
N ALA A 44 25.76 -9.70 -21.28
CA ALA A 44 25.99 -8.74 -22.34
C ALA A 44 25.48 -7.34 -21.98
N ARG A 45 26.14 -6.30 -22.48
CA ARG A 45 25.74 -4.89 -22.31
C ARG A 45 25.61 -4.44 -20.83
N ALA A 46 26.31 -5.10 -19.92
CA ALA A 46 26.46 -4.60 -18.55
C ALA A 46 27.30 -3.31 -18.58
N ASN A 47 26.86 -2.31 -17.89
CA ASN A 47 27.55 -1.04 -17.76
C ASN A 47 28.65 -1.17 -16.69
N VAL A 48 29.86 -0.72 -16.98
CA VAL A 48 31.02 -0.81 -16.08
C VAL A 48 31.60 0.60 -15.94
N LEU A 49 31.46 1.20 -14.75
CA LEU A 49 31.92 2.55 -14.44
C LEU A 49 33.13 2.48 -13.52
N PHE A 50 34.19 3.21 -13.85
CA PHE A 50 35.39 3.35 -13.08
C PHE A 50 35.46 4.78 -12.52
N ARG A 51 35.43 4.93 -11.20
CA ARG A 51 35.48 6.25 -10.51
C ARG A 51 36.78 6.41 -9.75
N ARG A 52 37.44 7.57 -9.96
CA ARG A 52 38.64 7.99 -9.21
C ARG A 52 38.50 9.47 -8.85
N GLY A 53 38.21 9.77 -7.59
CA GLY A 53 37.80 11.11 -7.19
C GLY A 53 36.56 11.55 -7.95
N ASP A 54 36.61 12.70 -8.59
CA ASP A 54 35.49 13.24 -9.40
C ASP A 54 35.47 12.72 -10.85
N ALA A 55 36.54 12.01 -11.28
CA ALA A 55 36.61 11.48 -12.64
C ALA A 55 35.90 10.13 -12.76
N THR A 56 35.01 10.01 -13.75
CA THR A 56 34.30 8.78 -14.08
C THR A 56 34.57 8.40 -15.54
N GLN A 57 34.98 7.17 -15.77
CA GLN A 57 35.14 6.58 -17.12
C GLN A 57 34.31 5.29 -17.20
N GLY A 58 33.65 5.04 -18.33
CA GLY A 58 32.73 3.91 -18.46
C GLY A 58 33.00 3.10 -19.71
N THR A 59 32.62 1.83 -19.67
CA THR A 59 32.56 0.90 -20.79
C THR A 59 31.40 -0.05 -20.62
N SER A 60 31.06 -0.85 -21.65
CA SER A 60 30.04 -1.89 -21.55
C SER A 60 30.56 -3.24 -21.99
N THR A 61 29.94 -4.31 -21.50
CA THR A 61 30.28 -5.68 -21.90
C THR A 61 29.73 -6.03 -23.28
N ASN A 62 30.50 -6.84 -24.03
CA ASN A 62 30.06 -7.43 -25.30
C ASN A 62 29.16 -8.67 -25.07
N GLU A 63 28.73 -9.34 -26.14
CA GLU A 63 27.85 -10.52 -26.08
C GLU A 63 28.40 -11.68 -25.22
N ASN A 64 29.72 -11.76 -25.04
CA ASN A 64 30.41 -12.75 -24.23
C ASN A 64 30.66 -12.27 -22.79
N GLY A 65 30.01 -11.17 -22.38
CA GLY A 65 30.16 -10.56 -21.05
C GLY A 65 31.53 -9.94 -20.81
N ARG A 66 32.35 -9.70 -21.83
CA ARG A 66 33.72 -9.16 -21.70
C ARG A 66 33.75 -7.66 -21.97
N PHE A 67 34.55 -6.95 -21.18
CA PHE A 67 34.86 -5.53 -21.40
C PHE A 67 36.35 -5.27 -21.38
N GLN A 68 36.73 -4.15 -21.97
CA GLN A 68 38.10 -3.63 -21.95
C GLN A 68 38.05 -2.10 -21.89
N ILE A 69 38.90 -1.50 -21.06
CA ILE A 69 39.06 -0.06 -20.96
C ILE A 69 40.53 0.30 -20.70
N ALA A 70 40.96 1.43 -21.21
CA ALA A 70 42.29 2.00 -20.92
C ALA A 70 42.14 3.04 -19.82
N LEU A 71 42.90 2.90 -18.72
CA LEU A 71 42.86 3.75 -17.55
C LEU A 71 44.27 4.14 -17.11
N ASP A 72 44.40 5.29 -16.50
CA ASP A 72 45.64 5.70 -15.83
C ASP A 72 45.89 4.84 -14.59
N PRO A 73 47.15 4.61 -14.18
CA PRO A 73 47.47 3.92 -12.97
C PRO A 73 46.85 4.60 -11.75
N GLY A 74 46.23 3.81 -10.87
CA GLY A 74 45.54 4.33 -9.68
C GLY A 74 44.56 3.36 -9.09
N GLU A 75 43.92 3.78 -8.02
CA GLU A 75 42.85 3.02 -7.35
C GLU A 75 41.48 3.54 -7.82
N TYR A 76 40.67 2.64 -8.34
CA TYR A 76 39.34 2.95 -8.89
C TYR A 76 38.27 2.21 -8.12
N THR A 77 37.20 2.87 -7.79
CA THR A 77 35.94 2.23 -7.45
C THR A 77 35.22 1.84 -8.73
N VAL A 78 35.06 0.54 -8.96
CA VAL A 78 34.39 -0.02 -10.14
C VAL A 78 32.96 -0.38 -9.73
N GLU A 79 31.99 0.20 -10.44
CA GLU A 79 30.58 -0.10 -10.32
C GLU A 79 30.10 -0.80 -11.59
N VAL A 80 29.50 -1.97 -11.43
CA VAL A 80 28.96 -2.76 -12.54
C VAL A 80 27.47 -2.91 -12.37
N SER A 81 26.71 -2.58 -13.40
CA SER A 81 25.26 -2.75 -13.43
C SER A 81 24.84 -3.39 -14.75
N GLY A 82 23.86 -4.29 -14.68
CA GLY A 82 23.26 -4.95 -15.83
C GLY A 82 21.76 -4.93 -15.72
N LEU A 83 21.06 -4.81 -16.84
CA LEU A 83 19.60 -4.88 -16.85
C LEU A 83 19.16 -6.29 -16.40
N GLY A 84 18.33 -6.37 -15.34
CA GLY A 84 17.93 -7.64 -14.77
C GLY A 84 18.88 -8.21 -13.72
N TYR A 85 19.89 -7.44 -13.27
CA TYR A 85 20.87 -7.88 -12.30
C TYR A 85 21.11 -6.85 -11.20
N GLY A 86 21.41 -7.30 -9.98
CA GLY A 86 21.89 -6.46 -8.90
C GLY A 86 23.24 -5.85 -9.24
N GLY A 87 23.50 -4.58 -8.87
CA GLY A 87 24.77 -3.92 -9.08
C GLY A 87 25.88 -4.53 -8.20
N ALA A 88 27.10 -4.62 -8.73
CA ALA A 88 28.29 -4.97 -7.95
C ALA A 88 29.24 -3.78 -7.86
N ARG A 89 29.83 -3.57 -6.68
CA ARG A 89 30.81 -2.52 -6.43
C ARG A 89 32.08 -3.12 -5.84
N ARG A 90 33.25 -2.76 -6.40
CA ARG A 90 34.54 -3.26 -5.94
C ARG A 90 35.65 -2.24 -6.21
N THR A 91 36.60 -2.11 -5.29
CA THR A 91 37.83 -1.34 -5.50
C THR A 91 38.83 -2.17 -6.31
N VAL A 92 39.37 -1.57 -7.39
CA VAL A 92 40.35 -2.19 -8.27
C VAL A 92 41.57 -1.28 -8.39
N ARG A 93 42.77 -1.83 -8.19
CA ARG A 93 44.04 -1.10 -8.33
C ARG A 93 44.63 -1.39 -9.70
N VAL A 94 44.77 -0.35 -10.49
CA VAL A 94 45.41 -0.37 -11.84
C VAL A 94 46.87 0.00 -11.71
N ARG A 95 47.77 -0.88 -12.12
CA ARG A 95 49.22 -0.67 -12.05
C ARG A 95 49.78 -0.28 -13.43
N SER A 96 50.79 0.57 -13.43
CA SER A 96 51.43 1.02 -14.68
C SER A 96 52.10 -0.16 -15.43
N GLY A 97 51.78 -0.30 -16.73
CA GLY A 97 52.38 -1.33 -17.58
C GLY A 97 51.85 -2.75 -17.40
N GLU A 98 50.90 -3.00 -16.43
CA GLU A 98 50.29 -4.32 -16.21
C GLU A 98 48.86 -4.39 -16.74
N ALA A 99 48.49 -5.53 -17.34
CA ALA A 99 47.09 -5.78 -17.71
C ALA A 99 46.32 -6.27 -16.46
N THR A 100 45.45 -5.43 -15.91
CA THR A 100 44.59 -5.80 -14.77
C THR A 100 43.39 -6.61 -15.26
N SER A 101 43.18 -7.82 -14.73
CA SER A 101 41.99 -8.66 -15.04
C SER A 101 41.04 -8.71 -13.86
N VAL A 102 39.74 -8.48 -14.11
CA VAL A 102 38.69 -8.48 -13.08
C VAL A 102 37.48 -9.28 -13.54
N LYS A 103 36.85 -9.96 -12.59
CA LYS A 103 35.59 -10.67 -12.81
C LYS A 103 34.55 -10.15 -11.85
N PHE A 104 33.37 -9.85 -12.35
CA PHE A 104 32.20 -9.46 -11.58
C PHE A 104 31.13 -10.53 -11.77
N ALA A 105 30.58 -11.03 -10.65
CA ALA A 105 29.39 -11.83 -10.62
C ALA A 105 28.24 -10.93 -10.19
N LEU A 106 27.18 -10.84 -10.99
CA LEU A 106 25.97 -10.11 -10.65
C LEU A 106 24.89 -11.14 -10.33
N SER A 107 24.29 -11.01 -9.18
CA SER A 107 23.12 -11.82 -8.85
C SER A 107 21.96 -11.39 -9.74
N PRO A 108 21.16 -12.33 -10.30
CA PRO A 108 19.94 -11.98 -11.01
C PRO A 108 19.10 -11.11 -10.08
N ARG A 109 18.76 -9.92 -10.54
CA ARG A 109 17.84 -9.07 -9.82
C ARG A 109 16.45 -9.40 -10.30
N GLU A 110 15.69 -10.04 -9.44
CA GLU A 110 14.29 -10.27 -9.68
C GLU A 110 13.56 -8.93 -9.56
N TYR A 111 13.15 -8.38 -10.70
CA TYR A 111 12.16 -7.33 -10.69
C TYR A 111 10.84 -8.00 -10.30
N SER A 112 10.38 -7.75 -9.08
CA SER A 112 9.02 -8.15 -8.72
C SER A 112 8.06 -7.44 -9.67
N LEU A 113 7.28 -8.19 -10.45
CA LEU A 113 6.19 -7.64 -11.29
C LEU A 113 5.19 -6.83 -10.49
N ASN A 114 5.14 -7.13 -9.23
CA ASN A 114 4.25 -6.55 -8.27
C ASN A 114 4.73 -5.16 -7.84
N GLU A 115 5.93 -4.78 -8.25
CA GLU A 115 6.54 -3.50 -7.94
C GLU A 115 6.04 -2.39 -8.89
N ILE A 116 4.76 -2.09 -8.77
CA ILE A 116 4.23 -0.79 -9.23
C ILE A 116 4.70 0.31 -8.26
N VAL A 117 5.25 -0.08 -7.15
CA VAL A 117 5.90 0.76 -6.15
C VAL A 117 7.39 0.41 -6.12
N VAL A 118 8.23 1.42 -6.18
CA VAL A 118 9.68 1.35 -6.30
C VAL A 118 10.32 0.59 -5.14
N SER A 119 11.31 -0.25 -5.42
CA SER A 119 12.13 -0.88 -4.39
C SER A 119 13.05 0.13 -3.69
N GLU A 120 13.22 -0.01 -2.38
CA GLU A 120 14.12 0.81 -1.55
C GLU A 120 15.61 0.78 -1.97
N GLU A 121 16.00 -0.09 -2.89
CA GLU A 121 17.41 -0.27 -3.27
C GLU A 121 17.90 0.67 -4.35
N ARG A 122 17.04 1.46 -5.00
CA ARG A 122 17.47 2.57 -5.83
C ARG A 122 17.56 3.82 -4.98
N ARG A 123 18.76 4.34 -4.78
CA ARG A 123 18.93 5.77 -4.52
C ARG A 123 18.34 6.45 -5.76
N GLY A 124 17.20 7.11 -5.61
CA GLY A 124 16.47 7.77 -6.69
C GLY A 124 15.19 7.04 -7.12
N GLY A 125 14.06 7.48 -6.65
CA GLY A 125 12.73 7.09 -7.09
C GLY A 125 11.67 7.99 -6.45
N ALA A 126 10.49 8.17 -7.09
CA ALA A 126 9.40 9.03 -6.60
C ALA A 126 9.00 8.77 -5.14
N ASP A 127 9.37 7.60 -4.63
CA ASP A 127 9.16 7.23 -3.24
C ASP A 127 10.30 7.68 -2.32
N ALA A 128 11.43 8.18 -2.85
CA ALA A 128 12.53 8.69 -2.02
C ALA A 128 12.15 9.96 -1.24
N VAL A 129 11.16 10.70 -1.71
CA VAL A 129 10.64 11.92 -1.06
C VAL A 129 9.38 11.68 -0.23
N SER A 130 8.61 10.62 -0.50
CA SER A 130 7.42 10.22 0.27
C SER A 130 7.78 9.35 1.47
N THR A 131 6.87 9.21 2.43
CA THR A 131 7.01 8.23 3.52
C THR A 131 6.60 6.86 3.01
N VAL A 132 7.58 6.05 2.61
CA VAL A 132 7.36 4.68 2.15
C VAL A 132 7.75 3.69 3.24
N GLN A 133 6.92 2.68 3.43
CA GLN A 133 7.20 1.56 4.32
C GLN A 133 6.90 0.25 3.60
N LYS A 134 7.88 -0.62 3.59
CA LYS A 134 7.83 -1.96 3.05
C LYS A 134 7.69 -2.97 4.19
N ILE A 135 6.75 -3.88 4.09
CA ILE A 135 6.51 -4.94 5.05
C ILE A 135 6.66 -6.25 4.31
N GLU A 136 7.75 -6.93 4.59
CA GLU A 136 8.13 -8.18 3.94
C GLU A 136 7.39 -9.39 4.52
N TYR A 137 7.41 -10.50 3.79
CA TYR A 137 6.68 -11.71 4.14
C TYR A 137 7.03 -12.23 5.54
N ALA A 138 8.28 -12.18 6.00
CA ALA A 138 8.68 -12.60 7.34
C ALA A 138 7.90 -11.85 8.46
N ALA A 139 7.67 -10.55 8.28
CA ALA A 139 6.87 -9.77 9.22
C ALA A 139 5.37 -10.10 9.12
N ILE A 140 4.86 -10.40 7.91
CA ILE A 140 3.49 -10.84 7.67
C ILE A 140 3.26 -12.22 8.33
N GLU A 141 4.14 -13.16 8.10
CA GLU A 141 4.10 -14.51 8.67
C GLU A 141 4.13 -14.49 10.21
N SER A 142 4.97 -13.62 10.80
CA SER A 142 5.07 -13.48 12.26
C SER A 142 3.77 -13.00 12.93
N GLN A 143 2.85 -12.40 12.18
CA GLN A 143 1.55 -11.94 12.68
C GLN A 143 0.51 -13.06 12.73
N ASP A 144 0.67 -14.16 11.99
CA ASP A 144 -0.40 -15.16 11.79
C ASP A 144 -1.74 -14.51 11.42
N ALA A 145 -1.69 -13.51 10.57
CA ALA A 145 -2.87 -12.78 10.16
C ALA A 145 -3.80 -13.67 9.34
N ALA A 146 -5.09 -13.65 9.67
CA ALA A 146 -6.09 -14.33 8.86
C ALA A 146 -6.45 -13.51 7.62
N ASP A 147 -6.49 -12.19 7.77
CA ASP A 147 -6.79 -11.25 6.70
C ASP A 147 -5.89 -10.00 6.79
N VAL A 148 -5.97 -9.17 5.77
CA VAL A 148 -5.13 -7.98 5.62
C VAL A 148 -5.39 -6.92 6.68
N SER A 149 -6.57 -6.91 7.33
CA SER A 149 -6.86 -5.94 8.38
C SER A 149 -5.97 -6.12 9.62
N GLU A 150 -5.56 -7.35 9.89
CA GLU A 150 -4.60 -7.64 10.96
C GLU A 150 -3.18 -7.17 10.59
N LEU A 151 -2.80 -7.16 9.29
CA LEU A 151 -1.52 -6.65 8.81
C LEU A 151 -1.42 -5.13 8.89
N ALA A 152 -2.55 -4.42 8.78
CA ALA A 152 -2.57 -2.96 8.87
C ALA A 152 -2.01 -2.43 10.20
N GLN A 153 -2.00 -3.25 11.25
CA GLN A 153 -1.42 -2.91 12.55
C GLN A 153 0.13 -2.77 12.51
N LEU A 154 0.77 -3.32 11.48
CA LEU A 154 2.22 -3.17 11.25
C LEU A 154 2.59 -1.77 10.73
N VAL A 155 1.62 -1.01 10.24
CA VAL A 155 1.85 0.28 9.58
C VAL A 155 1.71 1.43 10.57
N PRO A 156 2.73 2.27 10.78
CA PRO A 156 2.64 3.48 11.59
C PRO A 156 1.57 4.46 11.10
N ALA A 157 1.00 5.24 12.01
CA ALA A 157 -0.05 6.23 11.74
C ALA A 157 -1.31 5.66 11.08
N THR A 158 -1.51 4.36 11.23
CA THR A 158 -2.63 3.63 10.65
C THR A 158 -3.57 3.19 11.75
N HIS A 159 -4.85 3.32 11.51
CA HIS A 159 -5.86 2.65 12.31
C HIS A 159 -6.89 1.97 11.42
N VAL A 160 -7.42 0.89 11.93
CA VAL A 160 -8.46 0.10 11.28
C VAL A 160 -9.76 0.32 12.06
N GLN A 161 -10.83 0.58 11.33
CA GLN A 161 -12.15 0.83 11.91
C GLN A 161 -13.20 0.01 11.16
N THR A 162 -14.04 -0.71 11.89
CA THR A 162 -15.23 -1.34 11.30
C THR A 162 -16.39 -0.35 11.43
N ASN A 163 -16.91 0.10 10.31
CA ASN A 163 -18.02 1.04 10.29
C ASN A 163 -19.36 0.36 10.59
N SER A 164 -20.42 1.16 10.75
CA SER A 164 -21.78 0.70 11.02
C SER A 164 -22.44 -0.11 9.88
N ARG A 165 -21.67 -0.52 8.86
CA ARG A 165 -22.07 -1.41 7.77
C ARG A 165 -21.29 -2.72 7.78
N GLY A 166 -20.53 -2.99 8.86
CA GLY A 166 -19.69 -4.17 8.95
C GLY A 166 -18.46 -4.17 8.05
N GLN A 167 -18.10 -3.02 7.44
CA GLN A 167 -16.91 -2.92 6.59
C GLN A 167 -15.70 -2.49 7.42
N THR A 168 -14.63 -3.26 7.38
CA THR A 168 -13.36 -2.95 8.02
C THR A 168 -12.48 -2.13 7.08
N ILE A 169 -12.17 -0.91 7.47
CA ILE A 169 -11.58 0.15 6.63
C ILE A 169 -10.28 0.63 7.23
N LEU A 170 -9.35 0.99 6.36
CA LEU A 170 -8.03 1.49 6.70
C LEU A 170 -7.97 3.02 6.60
N TYR A 171 -7.33 3.65 7.59
CA TYR A 171 -7.09 5.10 7.64
C TYR A 171 -5.60 5.38 7.79
N PHE A 172 -5.08 6.35 7.04
CA PHE A 172 -3.72 6.88 7.17
C PHE A 172 -3.74 8.32 7.67
N ARG A 173 -3.06 8.62 8.78
CA ARG A 173 -2.98 10.00 9.34
C ARG A 173 -4.35 10.68 9.39
N ASN A 174 -5.40 9.93 9.74
CA ASN A 174 -6.81 10.37 9.72
C ASN A 174 -7.38 10.70 8.32
N ALA A 175 -6.65 10.45 7.22
CA ALA A 175 -7.23 10.46 5.88
C ALA A 175 -8.28 9.35 5.78
N GLY A 176 -9.45 9.70 5.25
CA GLY A 176 -10.61 8.83 5.25
C GLY A 176 -10.47 7.64 4.30
N ASP A 177 -11.38 6.75 4.48
CA ASP A 177 -11.54 5.48 3.77
C ASP A 177 -11.60 5.60 2.24
N ARG A 178 -12.17 6.69 1.71
CA ARG A 178 -12.29 6.98 0.27
C ARG A 178 -11.08 7.74 -0.31
N GLN A 179 -10.08 8.00 0.53
CA GLN A 179 -8.92 8.81 0.18
C GLN A 179 -7.63 7.98 0.02
N VAL A 180 -7.71 6.68 0.33
CA VAL A 180 -6.60 5.74 0.27
C VAL A 180 -6.77 4.81 -0.92
N GLY A 181 -5.80 4.82 -1.84
CA GLY A 181 -5.75 3.86 -2.93
C GLY A 181 -5.23 2.51 -2.44
N GLN A 182 -6.00 1.44 -2.63
CA GLN A 182 -5.61 0.09 -2.25
C GLN A 182 -5.48 -0.78 -3.49
N PHE A 183 -4.32 -1.39 -3.66
CA PHE A 183 -3.97 -2.14 -4.87
C PHE A 183 -3.57 -3.57 -4.50
N PHE A 184 -3.87 -4.51 -5.38
CA PHE A 184 -3.36 -5.87 -5.34
C PHE A 184 -2.74 -6.21 -6.69
N ASP A 185 -1.47 -6.58 -6.70
CA ASP A 185 -0.70 -6.81 -7.94
C ASP A 185 -0.87 -5.68 -8.97
N GLY A 186 -1.02 -4.45 -8.48
CA GLY A 186 -1.20 -3.24 -9.27
C GLY A 186 -2.62 -2.91 -9.73
N ALA A 187 -3.58 -3.79 -9.56
CA ALA A 187 -4.99 -3.52 -9.80
C ALA A 187 -5.64 -2.83 -8.61
N LEU A 188 -6.51 -1.85 -8.86
CA LEU A 188 -7.25 -1.15 -7.82
C LEU A 188 -8.30 -2.08 -7.19
N LEU A 189 -8.22 -2.28 -5.88
CA LEU A 189 -9.18 -3.09 -5.11
C LEU A 189 -10.44 -2.33 -4.70
N ASN A 190 -10.36 -0.99 -4.63
CA ASN A 190 -11.48 -0.17 -4.22
C ASN A 190 -12.72 -0.47 -5.09
N ILE A 191 -13.87 -0.64 -4.43
CA ILE A 191 -15.16 -0.83 -5.12
C ILE A 191 -15.61 0.56 -5.57
N PRO A 192 -15.67 0.84 -6.88
CA PRO A 192 -15.84 2.22 -7.36
C PRO A 192 -17.18 2.87 -6.99
N TRP A 193 -18.25 2.07 -6.77
CA TRP A 193 -19.51 2.59 -6.25
C TRP A 193 -19.32 3.48 -5.01
N ASP A 194 -18.53 3.01 -4.05
CA ASP A 194 -18.28 3.70 -2.78
C ASP A 194 -16.80 4.07 -2.55
N ASN A 195 -15.90 3.69 -3.44
CA ASN A 195 -14.44 3.82 -3.35
C ASN A 195 -13.86 3.25 -2.04
N ARG A 196 -14.44 2.17 -1.51
CA ARG A 196 -14.04 1.48 -0.28
C ARG A 196 -13.51 0.09 -0.57
N VAL A 197 -12.72 -0.42 0.36
CA VAL A 197 -12.32 -1.83 0.42
C VAL A 197 -12.62 -2.35 1.82
N ASN A 198 -13.33 -3.46 1.92
CA ASN A 198 -13.41 -4.20 3.18
C ASN A 198 -12.16 -5.08 3.28
N ILE A 199 -11.13 -4.58 3.96
CA ILE A 199 -9.82 -5.25 4.06
C ILE A 199 -9.85 -6.54 4.89
N SER A 200 -10.88 -6.77 5.70
CA SER A 200 -11.04 -8.02 6.45
C SER A 200 -11.50 -9.20 5.59
N LEU A 201 -11.79 -8.97 4.31
CA LEU A 201 -12.17 -10.01 3.37
C LEU A 201 -11.02 -10.42 2.41
N ILE A 202 -9.85 -9.78 2.53
CA ILE A 202 -8.66 -10.12 1.73
C ILE A 202 -7.78 -11.06 2.55
N PRO A 203 -7.53 -12.31 2.09
CA PRO A 203 -6.74 -13.27 2.85
C PRO A 203 -5.27 -12.84 2.95
N ALA A 204 -4.70 -12.89 4.15
CA ALA A 204 -3.29 -12.56 4.35
C ALA A 204 -2.35 -13.63 3.76
N SER A 205 -2.81 -14.87 3.61
CA SER A 205 -2.02 -16.02 3.10
C SER A 205 -1.49 -15.83 1.68
N VAL A 206 -2.14 -14.96 0.87
CA VAL A 206 -1.71 -14.70 -0.51
C VAL A 206 -0.78 -13.48 -0.63
N VAL A 207 -0.57 -12.73 0.46
CA VAL A 207 0.25 -11.51 0.47
C VAL A 207 1.69 -11.85 0.80
N GLY A 208 2.61 -11.57 -0.11
CA GLY A 208 4.06 -11.73 0.06
C GLY A 208 4.74 -10.46 0.56
N GLU A 209 4.22 -9.31 0.14
CA GLU A 209 4.74 -8.01 0.52
C GLU A 209 3.60 -6.97 0.58
N MET A 210 3.74 -6.02 1.46
CA MET A 210 2.85 -4.88 1.54
C MET A 210 3.69 -3.60 1.51
N THR A 211 3.48 -2.77 0.50
CA THR A 211 4.11 -1.45 0.40
C THR A 211 3.10 -0.36 0.69
N VAL A 212 3.44 0.52 1.61
CA VAL A 212 2.60 1.65 2.06
C VAL A 212 3.30 2.95 1.75
N THR A 213 2.66 3.80 0.96
CA THR A 213 3.11 5.16 0.65
C THR A 213 2.17 6.16 1.31
N LYS A 214 2.71 7.01 2.18
CA LYS A 214 1.99 8.08 2.89
C LYS A 214 2.51 9.46 2.47
N GLY A 215 1.75 10.51 2.75
CA GLY A 215 2.12 11.88 2.41
C GLY A 215 1.68 12.28 1.02
N VAL A 216 2.56 12.86 0.21
CA VAL A 216 2.26 13.34 -1.14
C VAL A 216 2.37 12.18 -2.13
N PRO A 217 1.25 11.62 -2.65
CA PRO A 217 1.34 10.49 -3.56
C PRO A 217 1.90 10.90 -4.93
N SER A 218 2.78 10.05 -5.48
CA SER A 218 3.26 10.17 -6.86
C SER A 218 2.10 10.15 -7.88
N VAL A 219 2.33 10.72 -9.06
CA VAL A 219 1.37 10.70 -10.18
C VAL A 219 1.03 9.29 -10.66
N ARG A 220 1.88 8.31 -10.38
CA ARG A 220 1.67 6.90 -10.74
C ARG A 220 0.40 6.29 -10.16
N TYR A 221 -0.07 6.78 -9.02
CA TYR A 221 -1.25 6.23 -8.36
C TYR A 221 -2.58 6.69 -8.97
N GLY A 222 -2.54 7.72 -9.83
CA GLY A 222 -3.72 8.27 -10.49
C GLY A 222 -4.58 9.15 -9.60
N ALA A 223 -5.83 9.35 -10.01
CA ALA A 223 -6.84 10.11 -9.28
C ALA A 223 -7.32 9.40 -8.00
N ASN A 224 -8.03 10.14 -7.15
CA ASN A 224 -8.68 9.66 -5.91
C ASN A 224 -7.74 9.18 -4.79
N VAL A 225 -6.44 9.41 -4.90
CA VAL A 225 -5.45 9.03 -3.88
C VAL A 225 -4.95 10.29 -3.18
N LEU A 226 -5.59 10.68 -2.07
CA LEU A 226 -5.24 11.87 -1.29
C LEU A 226 -4.42 11.54 -0.04
N GLY A 227 -4.77 10.45 0.65
CA GLY A 227 -4.20 10.09 1.95
C GLY A 227 -2.99 9.19 1.87
N GLY A 228 -2.76 8.58 0.72
CA GLY A 228 -1.72 7.60 0.49
C GLY A 228 -2.18 6.40 -0.29
N ALA A 229 -1.28 5.47 -0.52
CA ALA A 229 -1.55 4.23 -1.24
C ALA A 229 -0.99 3.03 -0.48
N ILE A 230 -1.63 1.89 -0.64
CA ILE A 230 -1.13 0.60 -0.20
C ILE A 230 -1.20 -0.38 -1.36
N ASN A 231 -0.11 -1.11 -1.60
CA ASN A 231 -0.05 -2.15 -2.59
C ASN A 231 0.28 -3.48 -1.91
N PHE A 232 -0.61 -4.44 -2.05
CA PHE A 232 -0.42 -5.82 -1.65
C PHE A 232 0.12 -6.58 -2.84
N GLN A 233 1.24 -7.24 -2.65
CA GLN A 233 1.89 -8.05 -3.66
C GLN A 233 1.68 -9.52 -3.35
N SER A 234 1.31 -10.28 -4.35
CA SER A 234 1.12 -11.72 -4.18
C SER A 234 2.43 -12.45 -3.91
N ARG A 235 2.34 -13.53 -3.15
CA ARG A 235 3.49 -14.38 -2.79
C ARG A 235 4.11 -15.06 -3.99
N THR A 236 5.43 -15.14 -3.98
CA THR A 236 6.24 -15.93 -4.90
C THR A 236 7.40 -16.60 -4.12
N LEU A 237 8.03 -17.61 -4.66
CA LEU A 237 9.27 -18.17 -4.11
C LEU A 237 10.48 -17.33 -4.55
N ASP A 238 11.47 -17.19 -3.67
CA ASP A 238 12.73 -16.49 -3.98
C ASP A 238 13.70 -17.36 -4.78
N SER A 239 13.61 -18.68 -4.64
CA SER A 239 14.47 -19.67 -5.30
C SER A 239 13.66 -20.70 -6.09
N ARG A 240 14.30 -21.41 -7.03
CA ARG A 240 13.68 -22.52 -7.74
C ARG A 240 13.28 -23.62 -6.80
N GLY A 241 12.09 -24.18 -6.98
CA GLY A 241 11.53 -25.22 -6.14
C GLY A 241 10.01 -25.14 -6.07
N GLN A 242 9.48 -25.88 -5.14
CA GLN A 242 8.06 -25.88 -4.79
C GLN A 242 7.94 -25.82 -3.28
N ARG A 243 6.87 -25.24 -2.78
CA ARG A 243 6.54 -25.19 -1.36
C ARG A 243 5.02 -25.22 -1.21
N THR A 244 4.54 -26.12 -0.38
CA THR A 244 3.12 -26.17 0.01
C THR A 244 3.01 -25.86 1.49
N GLU A 245 2.08 -25.01 1.85
CA GLU A 245 1.80 -24.63 3.24
C GLU A 245 0.35 -24.92 3.55
N LEU A 246 0.13 -25.55 4.70
CA LEU A 246 -1.19 -25.85 5.26
C LEU A 246 -1.30 -25.15 6.61
N ILE A 247 -2.41 -24.45 6.85
CA ILE A 247 -2.70 -23.81 8.13
C ILE A 247 -4.07 -24.30 8.60
N GLY A 248 -4.13 -24.79 9.84
CA GLY A 248 -5.36 -25.08 10.56
C GLY A 248 -5.39 -24.33 11.88
N ALA A 249 -6.50 -23.66 12.21
CA ALA A 249 -6.62 -22.94 13.48
C ALA A 249 -8.04 -22.97 14.02
N LEU A 250 -8.16 -22.96 15.35
CA LEU A 250 -9.39 -22.86 16.11
C LEU A 250 -9.28 -21.71 17.12
N GLY A 251 -10.40 -21.05 17.43
CA GLY A 251 -10.37 -19.93 18.37
C GLY A 251 -11.70 -19.62 19.03
N THR A 252 -11.69 -18.55 19.81
CA THR A 252 -12.86 -17.99 20.48
C THR A 252 -13.95 -17.64 19.46
N ALA A 253 -15.21 -17.67 19.87
CA ALA A 253 -16.38 -17.48 19.02
C ALA A 253 -16.52 -18.54 17.92
N GLU A 254 -16.25 -19.79 18.28
CA GLU A 254 -16.26 -20.94 17.36
C GLU A 254 -15.42 -20.73 16.08
N GLN A 255 -14.40 -19.84 16.18
CA GLN A 255 -13.56 -19.52 15.03
C GLN A 255 -12.86 -20.77 14.50
N ARG A 256 -12.94 -20.98 13.19
CA ARG A 256 -12.25 -22.00 12.44
C ARG A 256 -11.56 -21.38 11.23
N ARG A 257 -10.33 -21.80 10.97
CA ARG A 257 -9.57 -21.43 9.79
C ARG A 257 -8.89 -22.64 9.19
N ALA A 258 -9.01 -22.79 7.88
CA ALA A 258 -8.22 -23.73 7.10
C ALA A 258 -7.69 -23.00 5.87
N SER A 259 -6.41 -23.15 5.56
CA SER A 259 -5.85 -22.61 4.33
C SER A 259 -4.79 -23.52 3.74
N VAL A 260 -4.69 -23.52 2.42
CA VAL A 260 -3.65 -24.15 1.64
C VAL A 260 -3.04 -23.10 0.71
N THR A 261 -1.71 -23.07 0.65
CA THR A 261 -0.98 -22.23 -0.30
C THR A 261 0.10 -23.07 -0.95
N HIS A 262 0.10 -23.15 -2.27
CA HIS A 262 1.13 -23.84 -3.05
C HIS A 262 1.85 -22.84 -3.95
N LEU A 263 3.18 -22.81 -3.85
CA LEU A 263 4.06 -21.94 -4.60
C LEU A 263 5.04 -22.78 -5.40
N GLY A 264 5.34 -22.33 -6.62
CA GLY A 264 6.37 -22.99 -7.41
C GLY A 264 7.11 -21.99 -8.30
N ARG A 265 8.41 -22.25 -8.45
CA ARG A 265 9.31 -21.47 -9.31
C ARG A 265 10.18 -22.39 -10.14
N THR A 266 10.16 -22.17 -11.44
CA THR A 266 11.05 -22.79 -12.40
C THR A 266 11.99 -21.73 -13.00
N GLN A 267 12.75 -22.08 -14.01
CA GLN A 267 13.61 -21.11 -14.71
C GLN A 267 12.84 -19.92 -15.29
N ASN A 268 11.66 -20.19 -15.87
CA ASN A 268 10.92 -19.18 -16.63
C ASN A 268 9.53 -18.91 -16.07
N TRP A 269 9.03 -19.71 -15.14
CA TRP A 269 7.69 -19.61 -14.60
C TRP A 269 7.67 -19.54 -13.09
N ASP A 270 6.79 -18.70 -12.58
CA ASP A 270 6.34 -18.69 -11.19
C ASP A 270 4.85 -18.92 -11.16
N TYR A 271 4.39 -19.68 -10.18
CA TYR A 271 2.97 -19.88 -9.94
C TYR A 271 2.65 -19.94 -8.46
N THR A 272 1.46 -19.48 -8.12
CA THR A 272 0.91 -19.51 -6.77
C THR A 272 -0.56 -19.91 -6.87
N ALA A 273 -0.97 -20.88 -6.04
CA ALA A 273 -2.36 -21.24 -5.86
C ALA A 273 -2.66 -21.26 -4.36
N ALA A 274 -3.77 -20.63 -3.96
CA ALA A 274 -4.16 -20.60 -2.56
C ALA A 274 -5.67 -20.67 -2.41
N ALA A 275 -6.13 -21.32 -1.32
CA ALA A 275 -7.51 -21.30 -0.89
C ALA A 275 -7.55 -21.16 0.63
N GLN A 276 -8.52 -20.40 1.13
CA GLN A 276 -8.72 -20.21 2.57
C GLN A 276 -10.22 -20.19 2.88
N TYR A 277 -10.59 -20.94 3.90
CA TYR A 277 -11.91 -20.86 4.52
C TYR A 277 -11.76 -20.37 5.95
N THR A 278 -12.59 -19.40 6.34
CA THR A 278 -12.71 -18.94 7.72
C THR A 278 -14.17 -18.82 8.11
N GLU A 279 -14.47 -19.26 9.31
CA GLU A 279 -15.80 -19.17 9.91
C GLU A 279 -15.66 -18.67 11.34
N ARG A 280 -16.59 -17.86 11.82
CA ARG A 280 -16.71 -17.49 13.22
C ARG A 280 -18.17 -17.19 13.56
N GLY A 281 -18.54 -17.46 14.78
CA GLY A 281 -19.80 -17.02 15.39
C GLY A 281 -19.74 -15.57 15.90
N ASN A 282 -20.65 -15.24 16.79
CA ASN A 282 -20.73 -13.91 17.41
C ASN A 282 -19.49 -13.62 18.28
N GLN A 283 -18.85 -12.49 18.04
CA GLN A 283 -17.61 -12.10 18.71
C GLN A 283 -17.82 -11.78 20.19
N PRO A 284 -16.83 -12.00 21.07
CA PRO A 284 -16.92 -11.64 22.46
C PRO A 284 -17.19 -10.14 22.64
N LEU A 285 -18.09 -9.80 23.52
CA LEU A 285 -18.27 -8.43 23.98
C LEU A 285 -17.24 -8.15 25.08
N PRO A 286 -16.44 -7.07 25.01
CA PRO A 286 -15.47 -6.79 26.05
C PRO A 286 -16.13 -6.42 27.36
N GLY A 287 -15.52 -6.79 28.50
CA GLY A 287 -15.93 -6.37 29.81
C GLY A 287 -16.00 -4.84 29.93
N GLY A 288 -17.08 -4.29 30.45
CA GLY A 288 -17.26 -2.83 30.54
C GLY A 288 -17.77 -2.15 29.26
N ALA A 289 -18.05 -2.87 28.19
CA ALA A 289 -18.78 -2.34 27.04
C ALA A 289 -20.28 -2.24 27.40
N ASN A 290 -20.67 -1.14 28.03
CA ASN A 290 -22.07 -0.87 28.32
C ASN A 290 -22.78 -0.42 27.05
N LEU A 291 -23.62 -1.28 26.48
CA LEU A 291 -24.49 -1.00 25.34
C LEU A 291 -25.93 -0.94 25.86
N GLU A 292 -26.54 0.24 25.80
CA GLU A 292 -27.89 0.47 26.32
C GLU A 292 -28.97 -0.16 25.44
N ASN A 293 -28.70 -0.24 24.14
CA ASN A 293 -29.66 -0.69 23.14
C ASN A 293 -29.05 -1.77 22.23
N ASN A 294 -29.91 -2.52 21.57
CA ASN A 294 -29.55 -3.46 20.51
C ASN A 294 -28.47 -4.51 20.92
N GLN A 295 -28.50 -4.90 22.22
CA GLN A 295 -27.55 -5.87 22.76
C GLN A 295 -28.25 -6.79 23.79
N PRO A 296 -28.99 -7.83 23.32
CA PRO A 296 -29.71 -8.74 24.22
C PRO A 296 -28.79 -9.77 24.91
N LEU A 297 -27.55 -9.98 24.42
CA LEU A 297 -26.58 -10.92 24.98
C LEU A 297 -25.57 -10.18 25.87
N ALA A 298 -25.19 -10.77 27.00
CA ALA A 298 -24.26 -10.14 27.93
C ALA A 298 -22.79 -10.28 27.56
N ASP A 299 -22.42 -11.37 26.87
CA ASP A 299 -21.05 -11.81 26.65
C ASP A 299 -20.61 -11.81 25.16
N ARG A 300 -21.55 -11.70 24.24
CA ARG A 300 -21.29 -11.75 22.80
C ARG A 300 -22.01 -10.64 22.08
N ARG A 301 -21.30 -9.99 21.15
CA ARG A 301 -21.87 -8.97 20.27
C ARG A 301 -22.70 -9.63 19.20
N ILE A 302 -24.02 -9.38 19.18
CA ILE A 302 -24.92 -10.01 18.22
C ILE A 302 -24.59 -9.61 16.78
N ASN A 303 -24.96 -10.51 15.86
CA ASN A 303 -24.85 -10.28 14.41
C ASN A 303 -23.45 -9.85 13.96
N THR A 304 -22.44 -10.54 14.50
CA THR A 304 -21.02 -10.38 14.13
C THR A 304 -20.43 -11.66 13.57
N ASP A 305 -21.26 -12.67 13.31
CA ASP A 305 -20.90 -13.91 12.65
C ASP A 305 -20.44 -13.66 11.22
N ARG A 306 -19.56 -14.53 10.71
CA ARG A 306 -19.05 -14.46 9.35
C ARG A 306 -18.60 -15.82 8.85
N GLN A 307 -18.91 -16.12 7.58
CA GLN A 307 -18.27 -17.15 6.78
C GLN A 307 -17.55 -16.51 5.60
N LEU A 308 -16.37 -16.99 5.25
CA LEU A 308 -15.55 -16.43 4.19
C LEU A 308 -14.77 -17.54 3.49
N LEU A 309 -15.01 -17.71 2.19
CA LEU A 309 -14.18 -18.49 1.29
C LEU A 309 -13.40 -17.56 0.37
N SER A 310 -12.12 -17.81 0.23
CA SER A 310 -11.28 -17.10 -0.73
C SER A 310 -10.43 -18.08 -1.54
N ALA A 311 -10.21 -17.73 -2.81
CA ALA A 311 -9.35 -18.48 -3.71
C ALA A 311 -8.48 -17.52 -4.51
N PHE A 312 -7.23 -17.90 -4.72
CA PHE A 312 -6.24 -17.13 -5.47
C PHE A 312 -5.45 -18.05 -6.39
N GLY A 313 -5.23 -17.60 -7.61
CA GLY A 313 -4.35 -18.25 -8.57
C GLY A 313 -3.51 -17.22 -9.32
N ARG A 314 -2.22 -17.47 -9.51
CA ARG A 314 -1.31 -16.64 -10.27
C ARG A 314 -0.36 -17.50 -11.08
N ALA A 315 -0.14 -17.13 -12.34
CA ALA A 315 0.94 -17.64 -13.16
C ALA A 315 1.70 -16.47 -13.79
N SER A 316 3.02 -16.55 -13.79
CA SER A 316 3.91 -15.52 -14.29
C SER A 316 5.01 -16.12 -15.13
N ARG A 317 5.33 -15.49 -16.25
CA ARG A 317 6.41 -15.89 -17.15
C ARG A 317 7.46 -14.81 -17.25
N ARG A 318 8.72 -15.22 -17.07
CA ARG A 318 9.90 -14.38 -17.28
C ARG A 318 10.48 -14.65 -18.67
N PHE A 319 10.95 -13.60 -19.32
CA PHE A 319 11.56 -13.64 -20.64
C PHE A 319 13.06 -13.34 -20.54
N GLY A 320 13.85 -13.89 -21.46
CA GLY A 320 15.30 -13.71 -21.46
C GLY A 320 15.80 -12.27 -21.62
N ASN A 321 14.93 -11.35 -22.06
CA ASN A 321 15.23 -9.91 -22.15
C ASN A 321 14.96 -9.13 -20.84
N GLY A 322 14.66 -9.82 -19.73
CA GLY A 322 14.29 -9.19 -18.44
C GLY A 322 12.83 -8.75 -18.35
N GLY A 323 12.03 -9.02 -19.38
CA GLY A 323 10.58 -8.80 -19.34
C GLY A 323 9.88 -9.90 -18.54
N GLN A 324 8.73 -9.55 -17.99
CA GLN A 324 7.88 -10.49 -17.25
C GLN A 324 6.41 -10.13 -17.44
N VAL A 325 5.55 -11.12 -17.49
CA VAL A 325 4.09 -10.96 -17.47
C VAL A 325 3.47 -11.94 -16.50
N ALA A 326 2.37 -11.55 -15.88
CA ALA A 326 1.61 -12.42 -15.01
C ALA A 326 0.11 -12.24 -15.22
N VAL A 327 -0.63 -13.31 -14.95
CA VAL A 327 -2.08 -13.29 -14.82
C VAL A 327 -2.43 -13.84 -13.45
N SER A 328 -3.29 -13.15 -12.71
CA SER A 328 -3.81 -13.58 -11.43
C SER A 328 -5.33 -13.46 -11.36
N VAL A 329 -5.93 -14.33 -10.55
CA VAL A 329 -7.36 -14.33 -10.24
C VAL A 329 -7.50 -14.35 -8.73
N LEU A 330 -8.27 -13.41 -8.19
CA LEU A 330 -8.66 -13.36 -6.78
C LEU A 330 -10.18 -13.48 -6.70
N HIS A 331 -10.67 -14.46 -5.96
CA HIS A 331 -12.08 -14.64 -5.66
C HIS A 331 -12.32 -14.64 -4.16
N VAL A 332 -13.36 -13.94 -3.76
CA VAL A 332 -13.81 -13.84 -2.36
C VAL A 332 -15.32 -14.01 -2.34
N ASP A 333 -15.80 -14.86 -1.46
CA ASP A 333 -17.22 -15.11 -1.20
C ASP A 333 -17.45 -15.12 0.31
N ALA A 334 -18.35 -14.24 0.78
CA ALA A 334 -18.63 -14.06 2.19
C ALA A 334 -20.11 -13.91 2.49
N GLU A 335 -20.50 -14.45 3.63
CA GLU A 335 -21.74 -14.13 4.34
C GLU A 335 -21.38 -13.55 5.70
N GLN A 336 -22.02 -12.44 6.10
CA GLN A 336 -21.73 -11.81 7.39
C GLN A 336 -22.90 -11.04 7.96
N GLY A 337 -23.01 -11.02 9.28
CA GLY A 337 -23.84 -10.09 10.04
C GLY A 337 -23.22 -8.69 10.14
N VAL A 338 -24.04 -7.72 10.46
CA VAL A 338 -23.66 -6.34 10.74
C VAL A 338 -24.18 -5.97 12.12
N ALA A 339 -23.27 -5.76 13.08
CA ALA A 339 -23.67 -5.38 14.44
C ALA A 339 -24.44 -4.05 14.42
N PRO A 340 -25.66 -4.00 14.98
CA PRO A 340 -26.43 -2.76 15.08
C PRO A 340 -25.78 -1.80 16.08
N GLU A 341 -25.97 -0.49 15.93
CA GLU A 341 -25.41 0.50 16.83
C GLU A 341 -26.04 0.36 18.23
N GLY A 342 -25.21 0.14 19.26
CA GLY A 342 -25.67 -0.14 20.63
C GLY A 342 -26.08 1.09 21.46
N ASN A 343 -25.84 2.29 20.95
CA ASN A 343 -26.28 3.56 21.53
C ASN A 343 -27.59 4.10 20.94
N GLU A 344 -28.05 3.50 19.80
CA GLU A 344 -29.21 3.98 19.08
C GLU A 344 -30.51 3.38 19.66
N ALA A 345 -31.35 4.23 20.24
CA ALA A 345 -32.59 3.80 20.88
C ALA A 345 -33.77 3.69 19.94
N ARG A 346 -33.75 4.41 18.81
CA ARG A 346 -34.89 4.45 17.89
C ARG A 346 -34.85 3.26 16.94
N PRO A 347 -35.90 2.40 16.92
CA PRO A 347 -35.91 1.23 16.05
C PRO A 347 -35.74 1.51 14.57
N GLY A 348 -36.12 2.71 14.08
CA GLY A 348 -35.96 3.12 12.69
C GLY A 348 -34.55 3.62 12.31
N ASP A 349 -33.74 3.96 13.31
CA ASP A 349 -32.38 4.50 13.11
C ASP A 349 -31.31 3.44 13.17
N SER A 350 -31.55 2.34 13.91
CA SER A 350 -30.65 1.17 13.95
C SER A 350 -30.67 0.38 12.65
N ARG A 351 -29.48 -0.13 12.26
CA ARG A 351 -29.31 -0.99 11.10
C ARG A 351 -29.35 -2.45 11.54
N TYR A 352 -30.46 -3.14 11.26
CA TYR A 352 -30.57 -4.58 11.47
C TYR A 352 -30.24 -5.31 10.16
N TRP A 353 -28.96 -5.18 9.74
CA TRP A 353 -28.51 -5.62 8.44
C TRP A 353 -27.74 -6.93 8.49
N ARG A 354 -27.89 -7.74 7.42
CA ARG A 354 -27.02 -8.85 7.10
C ARG A 354 -26.59 -8.73 5.64
N HIS A 355 -25.44 -9.27 5.33
CA HIS A 355 -25.00 -9.50 3.96
C HIS A 355 -25.05 -11.00 3.68
N PRO A 356 -26.18 -11.55 3.16
CA PRO A 356 -26.27 -12.94 2.78
C PRO A 356 -25.41 -13.27 1.56
N LEU A 357 -25.01 -12.27 0.80
CA LEU A 357 -24.10 -12.36 -0.32
C LEU A 357 -23.13 -11.18 -0.30
N TRP A 358 -21.85 -11.48 -0.32
CA TRP A 358 -20.79 -10.53 -0.61
C TRP A 358 -19.72 -11.25 -1.43
N GLN A 359 -19.70 -11.05 -2.76
CA GLN A 359 -18.78 -11.70 -3.67
C GLN A 359 -17.95 -10.71 -4.44
N LYS A 360 -16.67 -10.98 -4.60
CA LYS A 360 -15.80 -10.23 -5.51
C LYS A 360 -14.87 -11.18 -6.27
N SER A 361 -14.89 -11.11 -7.59
CA SER A 361 -13.94 -11.78 -8.46
C SER A 361 -13.16 -10.74 -9.25
N THR A 362 -11.83 -10.86 -9.26
CA THR A 362 -10.95 -9.95 -10.00
C THR A 362 -9.94 -10.75 -10.80
N VAL A 363 -9.86 -10.49 -12.09
CA VAL A 363 -8.81 -10.99 -12.98
C VAL A 363 -7.84 -9.85 -13.24
N ILE A 364 -6.55 -10.09 -13.08
CA ILE A 364 -5.49 -9.10 -13.23
C ILE A 364 -4.46 -9.64 -14.22
N ALA A 365 -4.15 -8.87 -15.24
CA ALA A 365 -2.98 -9.07 -16.09
C ALA A 365 -2.00 -7.95 -15.81
N ASN A 366 -0.78 -8.27 -15.40
CA ASN A 366 0.24 -7.28 -15.16
C ASN A 366 1.57 -7.67 -15.80
N GLY A 367 2.43 -6.68 -16.05
CA GLY A 367 3.71 -6.97 -16.68
C GLY A 367 4.67 -5.79 -16.66
N GLN A 368 5.93 -6.14 -16.91
CA GLN A 368 6.99 -5.20 -17.16
C GLN A 368 7.80 -5.66 -18.38
N VAL A 369 8.07 -4.73 -19.29
CA VAL A 369 8.85 -4.99 -20.51
C VAL A 369 9.91 -3.90 -20.65
N PRO A 370 11.20 -4.25 -20.72
CA PRO A 370 12.22 -3.31 -21.14
C PRO A 370 12.05 -3.04 -22.66
N LEU A 371 11.92 -1.76 -23.03
CA LEU A 371 11.80 -1.32 -24.43
C LEU A 371 13.15 -0.86 -25.02
N GLY A 372 14.24 -1.13 -24.31
CA GLY A 372 15.61 -0.77 -24.68
C GLY A 372 16.49 -0.76 -23.45
N THR A 373 17.63 -0.08 -23.52
CA THR A 373 18.58 0.02 -22.40
C THR A 373 18.14 0.97 -21.30
N ASN A 374 17.37 2.00 -21.65
CA ASN A 374 17.04 3.11 -20.77
C ASN A 374 15.53 3.31 -20.59
N THR A 375 14.71 2.50 -21.28
CA THR A 375 13.25 2.64 -21.27
C THR A 375 12.61 1.35 -20.76
N SER A 376 11.64 1.47 -19.88
CA SER A 376 10.79 0.36 -19.45
C SER A 376 9.32 0.77 -19.47
N LEU A 377 8.47 -0.20 -19.79
CA LEU A 377 7.01 -0.08 -19.67
C LEU A 377 6.53 -1.07 -18.63
N ARG A 378 5.76 -0.59 -17.67
CA ARG A 378 5.03 -1.40 -16.69
C ARG A 378 3.55 -1.18 -16.88
N GLY A 379 2.76 -2.21 -16.67
CA GLY A 379 1.33 -2.07 -16.78
C GLY A 379 0.56 -3.11 -15.98
N ALA A 380 -0.68 -2.76 -15.66
CA ALA A 380 -1.69 -3.66 -15.14
C ALA A 380 -3.02 -3.36 -15.83
N ALA A 381 -3.74 -4.39 -16.22
CA ALA A 381 -5.13 -4.31 -16.66
C ALA A 381 -5.94 -5.29 -15.83
N TRP A 382 -7.14 -4.89 -15.43
CA TRP A 382 -7.98 -5.75 -14.62
C TRP A 382 -9.45 -5.62 -14.98
N GLY A 383 -10.18 -6.72 -14.73
CA GLY A 383 -11.62 -6.76 -14.74
C GLY A 383 -12.13 -7.32 -13.42
N SER A 384 -13.14 -6.72 -12.82
CA SER A 384 -13.75 -7.24 -11.61
C SER A 384 -15.27 -7.21 -11.66
N ARG A 385 -15.86 -8.27 -11.08
CA ARG A 385 -17.30 -8.35 -10.78
C ARG A 385 -17.45 -8.32 -9.26
N PHE A 386 -18.33 -7.45 -8.80
CA PHE A 386 -18.74 -7.38 -7.41
C PHE A 386 -20.24 -7.59 -7.30
N ALA A 387 -20.66 -8.36 -6.29
CA ALA A 387 -22.06 -8.61 -5.96
C ALA A 387 -22.23 -8.52 -4.44
N GLN A 388 -23.21 -7.77 -3.98
CA GLN A 388 -23.56 -7.65 -2.58
C GLN A 388 -25.06 -7.58 -2.44
N ASP A 389 -25.61 -8.31 -1.43
CA ASP A 389 -26.98 -8.17 -1.00
C ASP A 389 -26.98 -7.61 0.43
N ILE A 390 -27.83 -6.63 0.68
CA ILE A 390 -28.08 -6.04 1.98
C ILE A 390 -29.51 -6.38 2.38
N ALA A 391 -29.67 -7.36 3.24
CA ALA A 391 -30.95 -7.69 3.87
C ALA A 391 -31.16 -6.77 5.08
N ASP A 392 -32.15 -5.87 5.01
CA ASP A 392 -32.57 -4.97 6.10
C ASP A 392 -33.80 -5.55 6.80
N TYR A 393 -33.67 -5.83 8.08
CA TYR A 393 -34.72 -6.42 8.91
C TYR A 393 -35.45 -5.37 9.73
N GLN A 394 -36.65 -5.70 10.15
CA GLN A 394 -37.52 -4.81 10.93
C GLN A 394 -37.06 -4.66 12.38
N SER A 395 -36.41 -5.69 12.91
CA SER A 395 -36.06 -5.77 14.34
C SER A 395 -34.72 -6.52 14.55
N ILE A 396 -34.25 -6.46 15.76
CA ILE A 396 -33.09 -7.18 16.28
C ILE A 396 -33.25 -8.71 16.26
N ASN A 397 -34.48 -9.24 16.08
CA ASN A 397 -34.69 -10.68 15.98
C ASN A 397 -34.30 -11.25 14.60
N TYR A 398 -34.15 -10.40 13.58
CA TYR A 398 -33.82 -10.81 12.19
C TYR A 398 -34.80 -11.83 11.60
N ASP A 399 -36.09 -11.70 11.93
CA ASP A 399 -37.16 -12.60 11.56
C ASP A 399 -38.04 -12.10 10.41
N ALA A 400 -38.12 -10.78 10.23
CA ALA A 400 -38.93 -10.14 9.20
C ALA A 400 -38.13 -9.13 8.38
N LEU A 401 -38.12 -9.31 7.07
CA LEU A 401 -37.49 -8.38 6.15
C LEU A 401 -38.29 -7.06 6.02
N ARG A 402 -37.58 -5.96 5.91
CA ARG A 402 -38.08 -4.65 5.49
C ARG A 402 -37.76 -4.39 4.02
N SER A 403 -36.53 -4.71 3.61
CA SER A 403 -36.09 -4.60 2.22
C SER A 403 -34.84 -5.42 1.97
N ILE A 404 -34.59 -5.72 0.68
CA ILE A 404 -33.30 -6.21 0.21
C ILE A 404 -32.78 -5.19 -0.81
N GLN A 405 -31.53 -4.75 -0.66
CA GLN A 405 -30.81 -4.02 -1.68
C GLN A 405 -29.79 -4.94 -2.31
N GLU A 406 -29.88 -5.14 -3.61
CA GLU A 406 -28.90 -5.88 -4.40
C GLU A 406 -28.01 -4.90 -5.17
N ASP A 407 -26.71 -5.01 -4.98
CA ASP A 407 -25.68 -4.23 -5.66
C ASP A 407 -24.85 -5.13 -6.57
N ARG A 408 -24.69 -4.77 -7.82
CA ARG A 408 -23.93 -5.53 -8.84
C ARG A 408 -23.03 -4.55 -9.62
N ASP A 409 -21.71 -4.68 -9.45
CA ASP A 409 -20.72 -3.85 -10.15
C ASP A 409 -19.94 -4.65 -11.18
N LEU A 410 -19.73 -4.04 -12.33
CA LEU A 410 -18.76 -4.48 -13.32
C LEU A 410 -17.74 -3.37 -13.52
N THR A 411 -16.48 -3.70 -13.29
CA THR A 411 -15.36 -2.74 -13.36
C THR A 411 -14.30 -3.22 -14.32
N ALA A 412 -13.77 -2.33 -15.13
CA ALA A 412 -12.55 -2.55 -15.91
C ALA A 412 -11.57 -1.39 -15.68
N GLY A 413 -10.30 -1.70 -15.55
CA GLY A 413 -9.28 -0.69 -15.33
C GLY A 413 -7.96 -1.04 -16.02
N ILE A 414 -7.18 0.00 -16.26
CA ILE A 414 -5.85 -0.09 -16.84
C ILE A 414 -4.92 0.93 -16.16
N ARG A 415 -3.69 0.53 -15.95
CA ARG A 415 -2.60 1.38 -15.51
C ARG A 415 -1.37 1.11 -16.37
N LEU A 416 -0.75 2.17 -16.88
CA LEU A 416 0.47 2.11 -17.68
C LEU A 416 1.47 3.10 -17.10
N ILE A 417 2.72 2.68 -16.94
CA ILE A 417 3.81 3.51 -16.43
C ILE A 417 5.01 3.29 -17.35
N GLY A 418 5.33 4.30 -18.15
CA GLY A 418 6.56 4.37 -18.93
C GLY A 418 7.64 5.08 -18.12
N THR A 419 8.83 4.50 -18.06
CA THR A 419 9.98 5.09 -17.38
C THR A 419 11.15 5.21 -18.36
N GLN A 420 11.73 6.40 -18.45
CA GLN A 420 12.88 6.71 -19.30
C GLN A 420 14.02 7.23 -18.44
N SER A 421 15.11 6.50 -18.36
CA SER A 421 16.36 6.99 -17.75
C SER A 421 17.07 7.93 -18.72
N LEU A 422 17.35 9.15 -18.26
CA LEU A 422 18.08 10.21 -18.95
C LEU A 422 19.45 10.39 -18.29
N SER A 423 20.33 11.18 -18.92
CA SER A 423 21.67 11.47 -18.36
C SER A 423 21.65 12.16 -16.99
N ALA A 424 20.64 13.00 -16.74
CA ALA A 424 20.52 13.80 -15.52
C ALA A 424 19.38 13.34 -14.60
N GLY A 425 18.67 12.24 -14.91
CA GLY A 425 17.57 11.80 -14.06
C GLY A 425 16.63 10.80 -14.73
N THR A 426 15.46 10.59 -14.17
CA THR A 426 14.48 9.63 -14.66
C THR A 426 13.15 10.34 -14.92
N LEU A 427 12.64 10.23 -16.13
CA LEU A 427 11.30 10.68 -16.52
C LEU A 427 10.32 9.53 -16.43
N MET A 428 9.20 9.77 -15.79
CA MET A 428 8.06 8.85 -15.71
C MET A 428 6.84 9.47 -16.38
N LEU A 429 6.13 8.66 -17.16
CA LEU A 429 4.81 8.95 -17.69
C LEU A 429 3.84 7.91 -17.15
N ALA A 430 2.71 8.33 -16.62
CA ALA A 430 1.69 7.47 -16.05
C ALA A 430 0.32 7.72 -16.67
N PHE A 431 -0.37 6.66 -17.01
CA PHE A 431 -1.77 6.67 -17.42
C PHE A 431 -2.57 5.70 -16.55
N ASN A 432 -3.69 6.15 -16.00
CA ASN A 432 -4.64 5.32 -15.28
C ASN A 432 -6.04 5.56 -15.86
N GLY A 433 -6.76 4.49 -16.14
CA GLY A 433 -8.15 4.53 -16.62
C GLY A 433 -9.00 3.52 -15.85
N LEU A 434 -10.22 3.92 -15.50
CA LEU A 434 -11.18 3.11 -14.78
C LEU A 434 -12.59 3.38 -15.31
N THR A 435 -13.34 2.32 -15.58
CA THR A 435 -14.78 2.39 -15.85
C THR A 435 -15.52 1.43 -14.94
N THR A 436 -16.63 1.88 -14.38
CA THR A 436 -17.48 1.04 -13.53
C THR A 436 -18.93 1.29 -13.84
N ARG A 437 -19.68 0.21 -13.99
CA ARG A 437 -21.14 0.22 -14.07
C ARG A 437 -21.69 -0.44 -12.80
N HIS A 438 -22.53 0.28 -12.09
CA HIS A 438 -23.22 -0.15 -10.88
C HIS A 438 -24.71 -0.32 -11.18
N HIS A 439 -25.23 -1.48 -10.88
CA HIS A 439 -26.65 -1.82 -10.98
C HIS A 439 -27.18 -2.08 -9.57
N GLN A 440 -28.17 -1.30 -9.15
CA GLN A 440 -28.81 -1.41 -7.83
C GLN A 440 -30.28 -1.77 -8.01
N THR A 441 -30.71 -2.84 -7.34
CA THR A 441 -32.13 -3.22 -7.21
C THR A 441 -32.54 -3.08 -5.75
N ASN A 442 -33.63 -2.39 -5.49
CA ASN A 442 -34.22 -2.31 -4.15
C ASN A 442 -35.57 -3.04 -4.16
N ILE A 443 -35.71 -4.02 -3.30
CA ILE A 443 -36.85 -4.90 -3.17
C ILE A 443 -37.49 -4.64 -1.80
N PRO A 444 -38.61 -3.91 -1.72
CA PRO A 444 -39.29 -3.65 -0.43
C PRO A 444 -40.13 -4.86 0.00
N TYR A 445 -40.30 -5.06 1.30
CA TYR A 445 -41.15 -6.09 1.89
C TYR A 445 -42.18 -5.44 2.84
N SER A 446 -43.40 -5.90 2.78
CA SER A 446 -44.48 -5.48 3.71
C SER A 446 -45.30 -6.69 4.13
N GLY A 447 -45.38 -6.96 5.46
CA GLY A 447 -46.09 -8.11 6.01
C GLY A 447 -45.58 -9.47 5.48
N GLY A 448 -44.27 -9.54 5.17
CA GLY A 448 -43.64 -10.74 4.59
C GLY A 448 -43.85 -10.94 3.07
N THR A 449 -44.55 -9.99 2.43
CA THR A 449 -44.78 -10.01 0.98
C THR A 449 -43.84 -9.05 0.28
N GLU A 450 -43.26 -9.52 -0.83
CA GLU A 450 -42.41 -8.74 -1.73
C GLU A 450 -43.21 -7.67 -2.47
N GLY A 451 -42.73 -6.46 -2.51
CA GLY A 451 -43.30 -5.34 -3.25
C GLY A 451 -42.67 -5.16 -4.63
N THR A 452 -42.99 -4.03 -5.26
CA THR A 452 -42.45 -3.74 -6.61
C THR A 452 -41.00 -3.27 -6.51
N ASP A 453 -40.12 -3.92 -7.27
CA ASP A 453 -38.70 -3.60 -7.37
C ASP A 453 -38.46 -2.23 -7.99
N SER A 454 -37.43 -1.55 -7.52
CA SER A 454 -36.89 -0.37 -8.17
C SER A 454 -35.45 -0.60 -8.60
N VAL A 455 -35.18 -0.36 -9.88
CA VAL A 455 -33.87 -0.57 -10.49
C VAL A 455 -33.24 0.77 -10.86
N SER A 456 -31.97 0.93 -10.54
CA SER A 456 -31.18 2.08 -10.92
C SER A 456 -29.81 1.65 -11.46
N VAL A 457 -29.35 2.29 -12.52
CA VAL A 457 -28.06 2.00 -13.14
C VAL A 457 -27.23 3.27 -13.16
N TYR A 458 -25.99 3.14 -12.73
CA TYR A 458 -25.02 4.22 -12.68
C TYR A 458 -23.72 3.80 -13.36
N ARG A 459 -23.05 4.73 -14.06
CA ARG A 459 -21.72 4.50 -14.61
C ARG A 459 -20.81 5.68 -14.31
N GLN A 460 -19.59 5.38 -13.92
CA GLN A 460 -18.54 6.38 -13.75
C GLN A 460 -17.29 5.96 -14.49
N ASN A 461 -16.74 6.90 -15.26
CA ASN A 461 -15.43 6.77 -15.91
C ASN A 461 -14.47 7.74 -15.24
N ILE A 462 -13.25 7.28 -14.93
CA ILE A 462 -12.20 8.10 -14.32
C ILE A 462 -10.93 7.89 -15.10
N PHE A 463 -10.20 8.96 -15.41
CA PHE A 463 -8.86 8.85 -15.97
C PHE A 463 -7.88 9.80 -15.29
N SER A 464 -6.61 9.49 -15.40
CA SER A 464 -5.50 10.31 -14.94
C SER A 464 -4.31 10.13 -15.88
N VAL A 465 -3.73 11.25 -16.31
CA VAL A 465 -2.47 11.30 -17.05
C VAL A 465 -1.50 12.12 -16.23
N GLY A 466 -0.30 11.59 -15.98
CA GLY A 466 0.69 12.28 -15.17
C GLY A 466 2.09 12.11 -15.71
N THR A 467 2.95 13.08 -15.40
CA THR A 467 4.39 13.02 -15.63
C THR A 467 5.11 13.36 -14.34
N GLU A 468 6.25 12.73 -14.12
CA GLU A 468 7.11 12.97 -12.96
C GLU A 468 8.56 12.86 -13.39
N TYR A 469 9.37 13.80 -12.96
CA TYR A 469 10.81 13.83 -13.22
C TYR A 469 11.57 13.83 -11.92
N GLU A 470 12.53 12.92 -11.82
CA GLU A 470 13.44 12.76 -10.71
C GLU A 470 14.85 13.05 -11.18
N VAL A 471 15.58 13.86 -10.42
CA VAL A 471 16.92 14.27 -10.76
C VAL A 471 17.83 14.28 -9.53
N GLU A 472 19.00 13.66 -9.65
CA GLU A 472 20.09 13.80 -8.70
C GLU A 472 20.90 15.04 -9.07
N VAL A 473 20.62 16.18 -8.43
CA VAL A 473 21.32 17.44 -8.67
C VAL A 473 22.69 17.50 -7.97
N HIS A 474 22.88 16.64 -7.01
CA HIS A 474 24.14 16.41 -6.29
C HIS A 474 24.12 14.98 -5.74
N PRO A 475 25.26 14.27 -5.55
CA PRO A 475 25.30 12.90 -5.01
C PRO A 475 24.59 12.69 -3.66
N ARG A 476 24.17 13.76 -3.01
CA ARG A 476 23.43 13.75 -1.74
C ARG A 476 22.08 14.46 -1.82
N VAL A 477 21.70 14.98 -2.98
CA VAL A 477 20.47 15.76 -3.15
C VAL A 477 19.70 15.28 -4.36
N GLU A 478 18.53 14.77 -4.10
CA GLU A 478 17.58 14.32 -5.10
C GLU A 478 16.34 15.24 -5.06
N LEU A 479 15.88 15.62 -6.22
CA LEU A 479 14.67 16.39 -6.44
C LEU A 479 13.67 15.58 -7.27
N THR A 480 12.40 15.71 -6.91
CA THR A 480 11.28 15.15 -7.67
C THR A 480 10.28 16.26 -7.97
N ALA A 481 9.76 16.30 -9.18
CA ALA A 481 8.65 17.17 -9.56
C ALA A 481 7.72 16.44 -10.53
N GLY A 482 6.42 16.53 -10.30
CA GLY A 482 5.43 15.89 -11.14
C GLY A 482 4.12 16.66 -11.21
N ALA A 483 3.37 16.44 -12.28
CA ALA A 483 2.06 17.01 -12.50
C ALA A 483 1.10 15.96 -13.09
N SER A 484 -0.19 16.07 -12.78
CA SER A 484 -1.23 15.22 -13.36
C SER A 484 -2.42 16.04 -13.83
N PHE A 485 -3.11 15.50 -14.82
CA PHE A 485 -4.41 15.92 -15.28
C PHE A 485 -5.39 14.77 -15.09
N ASP A 486 -6.47 15.03 -14.35
CA ASP A 486 -7.41 14.01 -13.92
C ASP A 486 -8.82 14.40 -14.39
N GLY A 487 -9.62 13.42 -14.79
CA GLY A 487 -10.99 13.64 -15.22
C GLY A 487 -11.96 12.55 -14.79
N THR A 488 -13.22 12.93 -14.60
CA THR A 488 -14.33 12.00 -14.38
C THR A 488 -15.55 12.39 -15.20
N ALA A 489 -16.26 11.37 -15.69
CA ALA A 489 -17.57 11.51 -16.33
C ALA A 489 -18.54 10.49 -15.75
N THR A 490 -19.82 10.84 -15.69
CA THR A 490 -20.88 9.97 -15.16
C THR A 490 -21.96 9.82 -16.24
N PRO A 491 -21.76 8.95 -17.26
CA PRO A 491 -22.66 8.85 -18.42
C PRO A 491 -23.99 8.14 -18.13
N GLU A 492 -24.13 7.43 -17.02
CA GLU A 492 -25.40 6.84 -16.54
C GLU A 492 -25.62 7.31 -15.09
N THR A 493 -26.68 8.07 -14.85
CA THR A 493 -26.98 8.76 -13.57
C THR A 493 -28.24 8.22 -12.88
N GLY A 494 -28.81 7.09 -13.38
CA GLY A 494 -30.07 6.53 -12.89
C GLY A 494 -31.24 7.48 -13.11
N PRO A 495 -32.04 7.78 -12.09
CA PRO A 495 -33.18 8.69 -12.20
C PRO A 495 -32.80 10.20 -12.12
N PHE A 496 -31.51 10.54 -12.04
CA PHE A 496 -31.04 11.90 -11.86
C PHE A 496 -30.65 12.55 -13.20
N PRO A 497 -30.64 13.89 -13.30
CA PRO A 497 -30.18 14.61 -14.49
C PRO A 497 -28.74 14.23 -14.87
N ASP A 498 -28.43 14.38 -16.16
CA ASP A 498 -27.08 14.24 -16.68
C ASP A 498 -26.12 15.20 -15.97
N ARG A 499 -24.86 14.78 -15.91
CA ARG A 499 -23.82 15.54 -15.23
C ARG A 499 -22.65 15.80 -16.17
N ASP A 500 -22.20 17.04 -16.22
CA ASP A 500 -21.03 17.42 -17.00
C ASP A 500 -19.76 16.72 -16.46
N PRO A 501 -18.82 16.36 -17.34
CA PRO A 501 -17.53 15.88 -16.95
C PRO A 501 -16.78 16.91 -16.09
N ILE A 502 -16.03 16.42 -15.10
CA ILE A 502 -15.22 17.24 -14.21
C ILE A 502 -13.75 16.94 -14.47
N TYR A 503 -12.97 18.01 -14.62
CA TYR A 503 -11.53 17.95 -14.81
C TYR A 503 -10.81 18.67 -13.66
N THR A 504 -9.64 18.17 -13.31
CA THR A 504 -8.80 18.73 -12.26
C THR A 504 -7.33 18.45 -12.54
N TRP A 505 -6.46 19.04 -11.75
CA TRP A 505 -5.01 18.87 -11.85
C TRP A 505 -4.39 18.50 -10.51
N GLY A 506 -3.28 17.79 -10.56
CA GLY A 506 -2.44 17.46 -9.42
C GLY A 506 -1.02 17.98 -9.61
N LEU A 507 -0.33 18.15 -8.49
CA LEU A 507 1.09 18.53 -8.41
C LEU A 507 1.75 17.74 -7.29
N ASN A 508 2.97 17.30 -7.49
CA ASN A 508 3.84 16.82 -6.43
C ASN A 508 5.27 17.29 -6.64
N THR A 509 5.92 17.65 -5.56
CA THR A 509 7.34 18.01 -5.55
C THR A 509 7.95 17.52 -4.26
N GLY A 510 9.24 17.21 -4.30
CA GLY A 510 9.95 16.72 -3.14
C GLY A 510 11.45 16.90 -3.26
N ILE A 511 12.09 16.83 -2.09
CA ILE A 511 13.54 16.88 -1.93
C ILE A 511 13.97 15.82 -0.91
N ARG A 512 15.04 15.11 -1.22
CA ARG A 512 15.77 14.26 -0.29
C ARG A 512 17.23 14.72 -0.21
N ILE A 513 17.74 14.80 1.00
CA ILE A 513 19.13 15.20 1.29
C ILE A 513 19.76 14.14 2.19
N ASP A 514 20.76 13.43 1.70
CA ASP A 514 21.55 12.49 2.49
C ASP A 514 22.66 13.25 3.25
N ALA A 515 22.41 13.54 4.54
CA ALA A 515 23.31 14.27 5.41
C ALA A 515 24.33 13.31 6.06
N GLY A 516 25.24 12.78 5.26
CA GLY A 516 26.23 11.77 5.63
C GLY A 516 25.71 10.35 5.46
N GLN A 517 26.31 9.38 6.20
CA GLN A 517 26.02 7.94 6.03
C GLN A 517 24.80 7.46 6.83
N ARG A 518 24.36 8.23 7.82
CA ARG A 518 23.36 7.79 8.80
C ARG A 518 22.10 8.65 8.80
N TRP A 519 22.16 9.85 8.29
CA TRP A 519 21.09 10.82 8.34
C TRP A 519 20.53 11.11 6.95
N ALA A 520 19.23 11.15 6.83
CA ALA A 520 18.55 11.69 5.66
C ALA A 520 17.46 12.68 6.10
N VAL A 521 17.31 13.74 5.33
CA VAL A 521 16.23 14.73 5.48
C VAL A 521 15.41 14.72 4.21
N ARG A 522 14.10 14.78 4.32
CA ARG A 522 13.20 14.83 3.18
C ARG A 522 12.11 15.87 3.39
N GLY A 523 11.62 16.41 2.30
CA GLY A 523 10.48 17.29 2.28
C GLY A 523 9.66 17.02 1.04
N ALA A 524 8.34 17.06 1.15
CA ALA A 524 7.43 16.92 0.03
C ALA A 524 6.26 17.88 0.15
N PHE A 525 5.77 18.35 -1.00
CA PHE A 525 4.62 19.22 -1.10
C PHE A 525 3.84 18.91 -2.36
N GLY A 526 2.51 18.96 -2.29
CA GLY A 526 1.69 18.67 -3.46
C GLY A 526 0.22 19.00 -3.30
N ARG A 527 -0.47 18.96 -4.44
CA ARG A 527 -1.92 19.08 -4.55
C ARG A 527 -2.50 17.83 -5.18
N LYS A 528 -3.53 17.27 -4.56
CA LYS A 528 -4.29 16.11 -5.07
C LYS A 528 -5.79 16.36 -4.98
N THR A 529 -6.54 15.63 -5.82
CA THR A 529 -8.00 15.75 -5.87
C THR A 529 -8.65 14.37 -5.83
N ARG A 530 -9.82 14.30 -5.21
CA ARG A 530 -10.70 13.14 -5.20
C ARG A 530 -12.06 13.53 -5.75
N PHE A 531 -12.55 12.78 -6.73
CA PHE A 531 -13.90 12.93 -7.25
C PHE A 531 -14.94 12.34 -6.31
N PRO A 532 -16.16 12.88 -6.22
CA PRO A 532 -17.27 12.25 -5.53
C PRO A 532 -17.54 10.86 -6.12
N THR A 533 -17.80 9.89 -5.26
CA THR A 533 -18.19 8.55 -5.69
C THR A 533 -19.65 8.52 -6.16
N MET A 534 -20.03 7.53 -6.97
CA MET A 534 -21.43 7.36 -7.39
C MET A 534 -22.35 7.27 -6.16
N ARG A 535 -21.92 6.60 -5.11
CA ARG A 535 -22.69 6.53 -3.86
C ARG A 535 -22.84 7.87 -3.15
N GLU A 536 -21.81 8.71 -3.17
CA GLU A 536 -21.91 10.06 -2.58
C GLU A 536 -22.89 10.94 -3.34
N LEU A 537 -22.92 10.81 -4.66
CA LEU A 537 -23.81 11.57 -5.54
C LEU A 537 -25.27 11.06 -5.48
N PHE A 538 -25.47 9.75 -5.60
CA PHE A 538 -26.76 9.14 -5.91
C PHE A 538 -27.31 8.20 -4.85
N GLY A 539 -26.47 7.75 -3.91
CA GLY A 539 -26.84 6.72 -2.95
C GLY A 539 -27.81 7.20 -1.87
N ALA A 540 -29.01 6.66 -1.84
CA ALA A 540 -30.03 6.93 -0.84
C ALA A 540 -29.86 6.15 0.48
N ALA A 541 -28.98 5.12 0.51
CA ALA A 541 -28.71 4.27 1.68
C ALA A 541 -29.99 3.72 2.34
N ILE A 542 -30.81 3.05 1.53
CA ILE A 542 -32.10 2.49 1.96
C ILE A 542 -32.98 3.58 2.59
N GLY A 543 -33.11 4.73 1.89
CA GLY A 543 -34.03 5.83 2.27
C GLY A 543 -33.49 6.81 3.35
N LYS A 544 -32.33 6.56 3.98
CA LYS A 544 -31.74 7.47 4.98
C LYS A 544 -31.17 8.77 4.40
N PHE A 545 -30.75 8.77 3.13
CA PHE A 545 -30.13 9.92 2.49
C PHE A 545 -30.96 10.49 1.36
N VAL A 546 -30.96 11.81 1.28
CA VAL A 546 -31.39 12.57 0.08
C VAL A 546 -30.16 12.68 -0.81
N PRO A 547 -30.19 12.15 -2.05
CA PRO A 547 -29.08 12.25 -2.99
C PRO A 547 -28.70 13.69 -3.33
N ASN A 548 -27.42 13.91 -3.65
CA ASN A 548 -26.92 15.22 -4.06
C ASN A 548 -25.98 15.10 -5.27
N PRO A 549 -26.50 15.13 -6.50
CA PRO A 549 -25.68 15.03 -7.72
C PRO A 549 -24.80 16.27 -7.99
N THR A 550 -24.91 17.35 -7.20
CA THR A 550 -24.15 18.58 -7.40
C THR A 550 -22.84 18.66 -6.60
N LEU A 551 -22.46 17.59 -5.90
CA LEU A 551 -21.22 17.54 -5.11
C LEU A 551 -19.99 17.86 -5.96
N LYS A 552 -19.11 18.71 -5.39
CA LYS A 552 -17.82 19.12 -5.97
C LYS A 552 -16.72 18.13 -5.56
N PRO A 553 -15.64 18.05 -6.35
CA PRO A 553 -14.43 17.29 -5.96
C PRO A 553 -13.81 17.82 -4.67
N VAL A 554 -13.30 16.91 -3.86
CA VAL A 554 -12.48 17.22 -2.68
C VAL A 554 -11.05 17.44 -3.14
N SER A 555 -10.41 18.54 -2.78
CA SER A 555 -9.00 18.77 -3.06
C SER A 555 -8.19 18.97 -1.78
N ALA A 556 -6.91 18.62 -1.81
CA ALA A 556 -6.02 18.77 -0.67
C ALA A 556 -4.66 19.32 -1.09
N TRP A 557 -4.13 20.28 -0.31
CA TRP A 557 -2.72 20.60 -0.27
C TRP A 557 -2.08 19.82 0.87
N ILE A 558 -1.02 19.10 0.56
CA ILE A 558 -0.34 18.16 1.44
C ILE A 558 1.12 18.58 1.52
N GLY A 559 1.64 18.72 2.73
CA GLY A 559 3.04 19.02 2.97
C GLY A 559 3.61 18.12 4.06
N GLU A 560 4.84 17.67 3.89
CA GLU A 560 5.56 16.93 4.92
C GLU A 560 7.06 17.25 4.93
N ALA A 561 7.66 17.14 6.11
CA ALA A 561 9.09 17.21 6.32
C ALA A 561 9.50 16.12 7.30
N GLY A 562 10.54 15.36 6.97
CA GLY A 562 10.99 14.22 7.75
C GLY A 562 12.50 14.18 7.93
N VAL A 563 12.93 13.56 9.02
CA VAL A 563 14.32 13.23 9.30
C VAL A 563 14.42 11.75 9.64
N GLU A 564 15.42 11.09 9.12
CA GLU A 564 15.70 9.68 9.33
C GLU A 564 17.12 9.50 9.84
N TYR A 565 17.27 8.60 10.81
CA TYR A 565 18.57 8.14 11.31
C TYR A 565 18.63 6.62 11.16
N ARG A 566 19.68 6.10 10.54
CA ARG A 566 19.84 4.67 10.27
C ARG A 566 21.25 4.19 10.60
N THR A 567 21.33 3.06 11.31
CA THR A 567 22.54 2.25 11.48
C THR A 567 22.23 0.82 11.04
N SER A 568 23.16 -0.12 11.23
CA SER A 568 22.90 -1.55 10.98
C SER A 568 21.85 -2.17 11.91
N THR A 569 21.63 -1.60 13.10
CA THR A 569 20.74 -2.16 14.12
C THR A 569 19.61 -1.22 14.54
N LEU A 570 19.68 0.06 14.18
CA LEU A 570 18.70 1.06 14.62
C LEU A 570 18.22 1.91 13.44
N TYR A 571 16.91 1.99 13.29
CA TYR A 571 16.22 2.97 12.45
C TYR A 571 15.30 3.85 13.32
N VAL A 572 15.41 5.16 13.15
CA VAL A 572 14.49 6.14 13.72
C VAL A 572 14.09 7.11 12.63
N GLY A 573 12.81 7.23 12.37
CA GLY A 573 12.25 8.21 11.42
C GLY A 573 11.22 9.10 12.11
N SER A 574 11.25 10.39 11.86
CA SER A 574 10.24 11.33 12.35
C SER A 574 9.77 12.25 11.23
N THR A 575 8.45 12.38 11.07
CA THR A 575 7.84 13.16 9.99
C THR A 575 6.76 14.06 10.53
N ALA A 576 6.93 15.37 10.35
CA ALA A 576 5.87 16.36 10.53
C ALA A 576 5.06 16.47 9.25
N PHE A 577 3.73 16.53 9.37
CA PHE A 577 2.83 16.62 8.22
C PHE A 577 1.72 17.66 8.42
N HIS A 578 1.26 18.23 7.32
CA HIS A 578 0.17 19.20 7.29
C HIS A 578 -0.69 19.00 6.02
N ASN A 579 -1.98 18.71 6.21
CA ASN A 579 -2.96 18.52 5.14
C ASN A 579 -4.05 19.59 5.28
N ARG A 580 -4.24 20.39 4.24
CA ARG A 580 -5.36 21.33 4.10
C ARG A 580 -6.31 20.80 3.04
N VAL A 581 -7.49 20.35 3.46
CA VAL A 581 -8.53 19.78 2.61
C VAL A 581 -9.60 20.82 2.36
N TYR A 582 -10.09 20.93 1.14
CA TYR A 582 -11.15 21.83 0.69
C TYR A 582 -12.33 21.02 0.14
N ASP A 583 -13.52 21.59 0.23
CA ASP A 583 -14.76 20.97 -0.26
C ASP A 583 -14.99 19.56 0.29
N THR A 584 -14.64 19.34 1.55
CA THR A 584 -14.82 18.04 2.22
C THR A 584 -16.26 17.59 2.16
N ILE A 585 -16.51 16.38 1.68
CA ILE A 585 -17.88 15.83 1.65
C ILE A 585 -18.21 15.30 3.05
N ASP A 586 -19.26 15.86 3.65
CA ASP A 586 -19.83 15.48 4.94
C ASP A 586 -21.37 15.42 4.81
N LYS A 587 -22.07 15.27 5.91
CA LYS A 587 -23.52 15.15 5.94
C LYS A 587 -24.14 16.28 6.77
N ARG A 588 -25.34 16.70 6.38
CA ARG A 588 -26.26 17.49 7.18
C ARG A 588 -27.56 16.73 7.39
N THR A 589 -28.20 16.89 8.52
CA THR A 589 -29.54 16.35 8.80
C THR A 589 -30.58 17.45 8.56
N PHE A 590 -31.66 17.15 7.87
CA PHE A 590 -32.79 18.05 7.73
C PHE A 590 -33.55 18.12 9.06
N GLN A 591 -33.77 19.34 9.55
CA GLN A 591 -34.44 19.57 10.83
C GLN A 591 -35.95 19.75 10.67
N ASP A 592 -36.42 19.99 9.45
CA ASP A 592 -37.81 20.28 9.12
C ASP A 592 -38.16 19.88 7.67
N GLY A 593 -39.45 19.94 7.33
CA GLY A 593 -39.97 19.72 5.98
C GLY A 593 -40.09 18.23 5.59
N PRO A 594 -40.34 17.93 4.29
CA PRO A 594 -40.64 16.55 3.83
C PRO A 594 -39.48 15.57 3.97
N ASN A 595 -38.27 16.06 4.25
CA ASN A 595 -37.07 15.27 4.46
C ASN A 595 -36.57 15.30 5.94
N GLU A 596 -37.41 15.77 6.89
CA GLU A 596 -37.05 15.81 8.30
C GLU A 596 -36.48 14.45 8.79
N GLY A 597 -35.37 14.50 9.52
CA GLY A 597 -34.64 13.31 10.01
C GLY A 597 -33.75 12.63 8.97
N LYS A 598 -33.92 12.91 7.67
CA LYS A 598 -33.01 12.39 6.64
C LYS A 598 -31.71 13.19 6.58
N GLU A 599 -30.66 12.54 6.10
CA GLU A 599 -29.36 13.15 5.89
C GLU A 599 -29.14 13.50 4.41
N GLN A 600 -28.32 14.50 4.12
CA GLN A 600 -27.84 14.82 2.78
C GLN A 600 -26.34 15.05 2.81
N ARG A 601 -25.61 14.48 1.82
CA ARG A 601 -24.20 14.79 1.65
C ARG A 601 -24.03 16.16 1.03
N ILE A 602 -23.13 16.96 1.61
CA ILE A 602 -22.83 18.32 1.18
C ILE A 602 -21.32 18.55 1.20
N ASN A 603 -20.85 19.54 0.42
CA ASN A 603 -19.48 20.02 0.56
C ASN A 603 -19.41 21.04 1.70
N LEU A 604 -18.55 20.79 2.69
CA LEU A 604 -18.19 21.75 3.73
C LEU A 604 -16.98 22.58 3.30
N GLN A 605 -16.69 23.67 4.04
CA GLN A 605 -15.54 24.56 3.80
C GLN A 605 -14.18 23.82 3.84
N GLY A 606 -14.13 22.62 4.41
CA GLY A 606 -12.98 21.73 4.41
C GLY A 606 -12.49 21.33 5.79
N ALA A 607 -11.25 20.82 5.81
CA ALA A 607 -10.60 20.35 7.04
C ALA A 607 -9.11 20.67 7.04
N ARG A 608 -8.49 20.66 8.24
CA ARG A 608 -7.05 20.73 8.44
C ARG A 608 -6.61 19.60 9.37
N ILE A 609 -5.60 18.87 8.95
CA ILE A 609 -5.00 17.79 9.74
C ILE A 609 -3.50 18.03 9.76
N TYR A 610 -2.91 18.18 10.94
CA TYR A 610 -1.46 18.29 11.07
C TYR A 610 -0.98 17.44 12.24
N GLY A 611 0.27 17.04 12.23
CA GLY A 611 0.79 16.16 13.26
C GLY A 611 2.25 15.79 13.07
N LEU A 612 2.69 14.91 13.97
CA LEU A 612 4.02 14.31 14.00
C LEU A 612 3.89 12.81 14.09
N GLU A 613 4.59 12.09 13.25
CA GLU A 613 4.71 10.65 13.25
C GLU A 613 6.16 10.26 13.52
N THR A 614 6.42 9.38 14.48
CA THR A 614 7.74 8.83 14.77
C THR A 614 7.70 7.32 14.71
N THR A 615 8.66 6.72 14.05
CA THR A 615 8.85 5.28 13.92
C THR A 615 10.22 4.89 14.44
N LEU A 616 10.27 3.79 15.20
CA LEU A 616 11.47 3.17 15.72
C LEU A 616 11.51 1.71 15.28
N ARG A 617 12.65 1.24 14.80
CA ARG A 617 12.99 -0.18 14.71
C ARG A 617 14.39 -0.38 15.28
N TRP A 618 14.50 -1.27 16.25
CA TRP A 618 15.77 -1.58 16.89
C TRP A 618 15.98 -3.09 16.99
N THR A 619 17.09 -3.57 16.45
CA THR A 619 17.50 -4.97 16.43
C THR A 619 18.84 -5.11 17.17
N PRO A 620 18.84 -5.02 18.53
CA PRO A 620 20.08 -5.07 19.30
C PRO A 620 20.83 -6.39 19.16
N THR A 621 20.11 -7.48 18.90
CA THR A 621 20.65 -8.80 18.58
C THR A 621 19.82 -9.41 17.43
N GLU A 622 20.33 -10.46 16.80
CA GLU A 622 19.59 -11.21 15.77
C GLU A 622 18.27 -11.81 16.29
N ALA A 623 18.22 -12.14 17.57
CA ALA A 623 17.06 -12.75 18.22
C ALA A 623 16.01 -11.74 18.71
N LEU A 624 16.34 -10.46 18.87
CA LEU A 624 15.46 -9.46 19.48
C LEU A 624 15.15 -8.33 18.52
N VAL A 625 13.87 -8.13 18.22
CA VAL A 625 13.36 -7.02 17.41
C VAL A 625 12.37 -6.19 18.23
N LEU A 626 12.61 -4.90 18.27
CA LEU A 626 11.75 -3.90 18.89
C LEU A 626 11.25 -2.95 17.82
N ASP A 627 9.95 -2.93 17.57
CA ASP A 627 9.29 -1.98 16.67
C ASP A 627 8.39 -1.06 17.48
N GLY A 628 8.39 0.22 17.14
CA GLY A 628 7.52 1.19 17.77
C GLY A 628 7.10 2.29 16.82
N ASN A 629 5.89 2.78 16.98
CA ASN A 629 5.46 4.00 16.34
C ASN A 629 4.55 4.81 17.25
N LEU A 630 4.63 6.11 17.11
CA LEU A 630 3.77 7.07 17.81
C LEU A 630 3.37 8.18 16.85
N THR A 631 2.09 8.45 16.78
CA THR A 631 1.54 9.53 15.97
C THR A 631 0.69 10.43 16.84
N TRP A 632 1.00 11.72 16.83
CA TRP A 632 0.13 12.77 17.32
C TRP A 632 -0.45 13.52 16.13
N SER A 633 -1.76 13.79 16.16
CA SER A 633 -2.43 14.55 15.11
C SER A 633 -3.54 15.44 15.64
N ARG A 634 -3.83 16.53 14.96
CA ARG A 634 -4.91 17.45 15.30
C ARG A 634 -5.85 17.64 14.10
N PRO A 635 -6.85 16.77 13.95
CA PRO A 635 -7.87 16.89 12.91
C PRO A 635 -8.92 17.94 13.32
N ARG A 636 -9.21 18.90 12.40
CA ARG A 636 -10.22 19.95 12.58
C ARG A 636 -10.97 20.19 11.28
N GLY A 637 -12.29 20.20 11.35
CA GLY A 637 -13.18 20.68 10.29
C GLY A 637 -13.41 22.18 10.40
N PHE A 638 -13.69 22.85 9.29
CA PHE A 638 -14.07 24.26 9.25
C PHE A 638 -15.57 24.39 9.14
N THR A 639 -16.13 25.30 9.92
CA THR A 639 -17.53 25.70 9.93
C THR A 639 -17.63 27.21 9.79
N GLU A 640 -18.81 27.75 9.55
CA GLU A 640 -19.06 29.19 9.52
C GLU A 640 -18.68 29.89 10.83
N SER A 641 -18.83 29.19 11.96
CA SER A 641 -18.52 29.72 13.30
C SER A 641 -17.08 29.45 13.77
N GLY A 642 -16.21 28.84 12.91
CA GLY A 642 -14.81 28.57 13.25
C GLY A 642 -14.36 27.16 12.97
N THR A 643 -13.73 26.49 13.91
CA THR A 643 -13.24 25.11 13.76
C THR A 643 -13.85 24.16 14.76
N GLN A 644 -14.19 22.95 14.32
CA GLN A 644 -14.71 21.88 15.15
C GLN A 644 -13.83 20.62 15.09
N ARG A 645 -14.04 19.66 15.97
CA ARG A 645 -13.44 18.32 15.89
C ARG A 645 -13.98 17.58 14.66
N LEU A 646 -13.27 16.58 14.20
CA LEU A 646 -13.80 15.60 13.24
C LEU A 646 -14.22 14.34 13.98
N ASP A 647 -15.34 13.75 13.56
CA ASP A 647 -15.87 12.52 14.15
C ASP A 647 -14.90 11.35 14.02
N GLU A 648 -14.76 10.58 15.11
CA GLU A 648 -14.04 9.31 15.15
C GLU A 648 -12.58 9.40 14.67
N LYS A 649 -11.95 10.57 14.81
CA LYS A 649 -10.54 10.77 14.44
C LYS A 649 -9.66 10.84 15.69
N PRO A 650 -8.79 9.84 15.91
CA PRO A 650 -7.90 9.83 17.07
C PRO A 650 -6.88 10.97 17.02
N THR A 651 -6.59 11.53 18.19
CA THR A 651 -5.52 12.50 18.40
C THR A 651 -4.18 11.79 18.57
N TRP A 652 -4.18 10.64 19.22
CA TRP A 652 -3.00 9.83 19.49
C TRP A 652 -3.19 8.41 18.98
N LEU A 653 -2.20 7.89 18.28
CA LEU A 653 -2.07 6.49 17.90
C LEU A 653 -0.66 6.03 18.23
N GLY A 654 -0.52 4.90 18.88
CA GLY A 654 0.76 4.29 19.18
C GLY A 654 0.71 2.77 19.06
N THR A 655 1.79 2.17 18.58
CA THR A 655 1.99 0.73 18.59
C THR A 655 3.41 0.44 19.01
N GLY A 656 3.59 -0.47 19.94
CA GLY A 656 4.88 -1.03 20.34
C GLY A 656 4.84 -2.52 20.21
N ARG A 657 5.86 -3.14 19.64
CA ARG A 657 5.99 -4.58 19.46
C ARG A 657 7.38 -5.05 19.89
N ILE A 658 7.42 -6.17 20.60
CA ILE A 658 8.61 -6.91 20.96
C ILE A 658 8.49 -8.30 20.34
N SER A 659 9.49 -8.74 19.60
CA SER A 659 9.61 -10.10 19.07
C SER A 659 10.94 -10.67 19.52
N TYR A 660 10.91 -11.84 20.14
CA TYR A 660 12.10 -12.52 20.67
C TYR A 660 12.09 -13.99 20.25
N GLU A 661 13.17 -14.41 19.63
CA GLU A 661 13.40 -15.80 19.23
C GLU A 661 14.37 -16.47 20.20
N LEU A 662 13.91 -17.53 20.86
CA LEU A 662 14.72 -18.34 21.78
C LEU A 662 15.45 -19.45 21.02
N PRO A 663 16.65 -19.88 21.52
CA PRO A 663 17.50 -20.85 20.80
C PRO A 663 16.88 -22.23 20.55
N PHE A 664 15.84 -22.59 21.32
CA PHE A 664 15.17 -23.90 21.20
C PHE A 664 13.91 -23.86 20.29
N GLY A 665 13.77 -22.83 19.43
CA GLY A 665 12.70 -22.73 18.44
C GLY A 665 11.40 -22.13 18.97
N LEU A 666 11.38 -21.60 20.20
CA LEU A 666 10.25 -20.83 20.74
C LEU A 666 10.39 -19.36 20.35
N SER A 667 9.36 -18.79 19.73
CA SER A 667 9.27 -17.36 19.45
C SER A 667 8.14 -16.75 20.28
N VAL A 668 8.43 -15.60 20.89
CA VAL A 668 7.49 -14.83 21.71
C VAL A 668 7.30 -13.45 21.07
N MET A 669 6.05 -13.05 20.86
CA MET A 669 5.71 -11.71 20.40
C MET A 669 4.71 -11.07 21.36
N GLY A 670 5.00 -9.85 21.79
CA GLY A 670 4.07 -8.98 22.52
C GLY A 670 3.83 -7.70 21.76
N GLN A 671 2.59 -7.23 21.75
CA GLN A 671 2.21 -5.97 21.07
C GLN A 671 1.27 -5.16 21.96
N GLY A 672 1.55 -3.85 22.08
CA GLY A 672 0.66 -2.89 22.70
C GLY A 672 0.15 -1.87 21.68
N ARG A 673 -1.15 -1.56 21.72
CA ARG A 673 -1.78 -0.56 20.85
C ARG A 673 -2.48 0.49 21.69
N TYR A 674 -2.05 1.73 21.54
CA TYR A 674 -2.61 2.88 22.24
C TYR A 674 -3.44 3.74 21.28
N THR A 675 -4.65 4.10 21.69
CA THR A 675 -5.53 5.02 20.97
C THR A 675 -6.09 6.05 21.94
N GLY A 676 -5.94 7.34 21.63
CA GLY A 676 -6.37 8.40 22.54
C GLY A 676 -6.98 9.61 21.86
N GLY A 677 -7.87 10.28 22.60
CA GLY A 677 -8.51 11.52 22.15
C GLY A 677 -9.48 11.32 20.98
N VAL A 678 -10.29 10.27 21.02
CA VAL A 678 -11.33 10.00 20.03
C VAL A 678 -12.67 10.56 20.53
N TYR A 679 -13.37 11.26 19.65
CA TYR A 679 -14.68 11.87 19.93
C TYR A 679 -15.65 11.51 18.82
N ALA A 680 -16.93 11.36 19.17
CA ALA A 680 -18.02 11.19 18.22
C ALA A 680 -19.17 12.15 18.55
N ARG A 681 -20.07 12.35 17.60
CA ARG A 681 -21.30 13.13 17.83
C ARG A 681 -22.38 12.23 18.40
N ASN A 682 -23.02 12.71 19.47
CA ASN A 682 -24.21 12.08 20.01
C ASN A 682 -25.48 12.55 19.26
N GLU A 683 -26.64 12.05 19.65
CA GLU A 683 -27.93 12.41 19.04
C GLU A 683 -28.26 13.92 19.11
N GLN A 684 -27.76 14.63 20.13
CA GLN A 684 -27.88 16.08 20.27
C GLN A 684 -26.85 16.86 19.45
N ASN A 685 -26.10 16.17 18.56
CA ASN A 685 -25.03 16.74 17.73
C ASN A 685 -23.83 17.32 18.52
N ASN A 686 -23.66 16.95 19.79
CA ASN A 686 -22.54 17.35 20.64
C ASN A 686 -21.37 16.36 20.47
N PHE A 687 -20.13 16.88 20.47
CA PHE A 687 -18.94 16.04 20.54
C PHE A 687 -18.73 15.48 21.96
N VAL A 688 -18.87 14.18 22.09
CA VAL A 688 -18.58 13.44 23.31
C VAL A 688 -17.36 12.55 23.15
N PRO A 689 -16.52 12.35 24.17
CA PRO A 689 -15.45 11.37 24.08
C PRO A 689 -16.04 9.97 23.92
N LEU A 690 -15.45 9.15 23.08
CA LEU A 690 -15.83 7.73 23.01
C LEU A 690 -15.51 7.05 24.34
N PRO A 691 -16.36 6.11 24.80
CA PRO A 691 -16.07 5.30 25.98
C PRO A 691 -14.68 4.66 25.85
N SER A 692 -13.96 4.51 26.97
CA SER A 692 -12.58 3.97 27.00
C SER A 692 -11.59 4.69 26.06
N SER A 693 -11.71 6.00 25.92
CA SER A 693 -10.70 6.81 25.25
C SER A 693 -10.01 7.72 26.28
N PRO A 694 -8.69 7.52 26.58
CA PRO A 694 -7.72 6.65 25.90
C PRO A 694 -7.84 5.17 26.25
N SER A 695 -7.37 4.31 25.34
CA SER A 695 -7.35 2.85 25.50
C SER A 695 -5.97 2.26 25.20
N LEU A 696 -5.62 1.17 25.90
CA LEU A 696 -4.42 0.38 25.66
C LEU A 696 -4.79 -1.10 25.53
N VAL A 697 -4.64 -1.64 24.34
CA VAL A 697 -4.89 -3.05 24.04
C VAL A 697 -3.59 -3.79 23.98
N LEU A 698 -3.51 -4.95 24.66
CA LEU A 698 -2.35 -5.83 24.64
C LEU A 698 -2.69 -7.13 23.92
N ASP A 699 -1.80 -7.53 23.00
CA ASP A 699 -1.84 -8.80 22.28
C ASP A 699 -0.54 -9.56 22.54
N ALA A 700 -0.58 -10.90 22.49
CA ALA A 700 0.61 -11.73 22.57
C ALA A 700 0.49 -12.95 21.66
N ARG A 701 1.63 -13.45 21.18
CA ARG A 701 1.75 -14.72 20.44
C ARG A 701 2.92 -15.52 20.95
N LEU A 702 2.69 -16.81 21.13
CA LEU A 702 3.71 -17.82 21.34
C LEU A 702 3.71 -18.75 20.16
N SER A 703 4.85 -19.06 19.60
CA SER A 703 4.96 -20.05 18.52
C SER A 703 6.19 -20.91 18.71
N TYR A 704 6.06 -22.21 18.43
CA TYR A 704 7.09 -23.20 18.55
C TYR A 704 7.36 -23.88 17.20
N ALA A 705 8.58 -23.74 16.70
CA ALA A 705 9.01 -24.35 15.45
C ALA A 705 9.29 -25.85 15.69
N LEU A 706 8.68 -26.68 14.85
CA LEU A 706 8.88 -28.12 14.79
C LEU A 706 9.71 -28.42 13.53
N SER A 707 11.03 -28.37 13.65
CA SER A 707 11.91 -28.64 12.51
C SER A 707 12.01 -30.14 12.25
N ASN A 708 11.95 -30.51 10.95
CA ASN A 708 12.12 -31.89 10.52
C ASN A 708 11.17 -32.91 11.21
N ILE A 709 9.85 -32.61 11.20
CA ILE A 709 8.83 -33.58 11.69
C ILE A 709 8.99 -34.90 10.94
N THR A 710 9.18 -34.83 9.62
CA THR A 710 9.67 -35.89 8.73
C THR A 710 10.59 -35.25 7.69
N SER A 711 11.30 -36.09 6.88
CA SER A 711 12.16 -35.56 5.82
C SER A 711 11.40 -34.58 4.91
N GLY A 712 11.78 -33.30 4.92
CA GLY A 712 11.20 -32.24 4.09
C GLY A 712 9.90 -31.65 4.60
N VAL A 713 9.48 -31.95 5.85
CA VAL A 713 8.28 -31.34 6.48
C VAL A 713 8.69 -30.53 7.70
N ASP A 714 8.47 -29.25 7.66
CA ASP A 714 8.59 -28.35 8.79
C ASP A 714 7.20 -28.00 9.33
N GLY A 715 7.10 -27.74 10.63
CA GLY A 715 5.87 -27.36 11.28
C GLY A 715 6.04 -26.23 12.27
N ARG A 716 4.95 -25.61 12.62
CA ARG A 716 4.87 -24.59 13.67
C ARG A 716 3.55 -24.73 14.42
N LEU A 717 3.62 -24.78 15.74
CA LEU A 717 2.47 -24.64 16.62
C LEU A 717 2.43 -23.21 17.13
N TYR A 718 1.26 -22.65 17.26
CA TYR A 718 1.13 -21.32 17.84
C TYR A 718 -0.14 -21.13 18.67
N VAL A 719 -0.06 -20.21 19.61
CA VAL A 719 -1.19 -19.66 20.37
C VAL A 719 -1.09 -18.15 20.33
N ARG A 720 -2.18 -17.48 19.98
CA ARG A 720 -2.33 -16.04 19.97
C ARG A 720 -3.47 -15.60 20.86
N GLY A 721 -3.22 -14.58 21.68
CA GLY A 721 -4.24 -13.89 22.47
C GLY A 721 -4.34 -12.44 21.99
N GLU A 722 -5.54 -11.99 21.75
CA GLU A 722 -5.86 -10.61 21.33
C GLU A 722 -6.70 -9.94 22.41
N ASN A 723 -6.48 -8.65 22.61
CA ASN A 723 -7.14 -7.86 23.64
C ASN A 723 -7.07 -8.55 25.02
N LEU A 724 -5.86 -8.95 25.45
CA LEU A 724 -5.64 -9.70 26.69
C LEU A 724 -6.13 -8.94 27.93
N THR A 725 -6.17 -7.61 27.87
CA THR A 725 -6.69 -6.73 28.93
C THR A 725 -8.21 -6.64 28.94
N ASP A 726 -8.88 -7.21 27.94
CA ASP A 726 -10.34 -7.15 27.74
C ASP A 726 -10.88 -5.71 27.72
N GLU A 727 -10.11 -4.79 27.12
CA GLU A 727 -10.41 -3.38 27.03
C GLU A 727 -11.57 -3.11 26.08
N ALA A 728 -12.55 -2.32 26.53
CA ALA A 728 -13.73 -1.95 25.74
C ALA A 728 -13.41 -0.78 24.78
N VAL A 729 -12.72 -1.04 23.68
CA VAL A 729 -12.35 -0.02 22.70
C VAL A 729 -13.50 0.26 21.75
N PHE A 730 -14.01 1.48 21.74
CA PHE A 730 -15.05 1.92 20.81
C PHE A 730 -14.46 2.59 19.58
N ILE A 731 -14.96 2.21 18.40
CA ILE A 731 -14.59 2.79 17.10
C ILE A 731 -15.60 3.84 16.63
N GLY A 732 -16.79 3.81 17.17
CA GLY A 732 -17.90 4.74 17.03
C GLY A 732 -18.83 4.56 18.22
N LEU A 733 -19.81 5.45 18.41
CA LEU A 733 -20.81 5.29 19.47
C LEU A 733 -21.57 3.97 19.28
N GLY A 734 -21.64 3.16 20.36
CA GLY A 734 -22.31 1.87 20.33
C GLY A 734 -21.65 0.77 19.50
N LEU A 735 -20.41 0.99 19.02
CA LEU A 735 -19.66 0.04 18.20
C LEU A 735 -18.34 -0.34 18.87
N PRO A 736 -18.35 -1.22 19.90
CA PRO A 736 -17.11 -1.71 20.51
C PRO A 736 -16.39 -2.70 19.59
N ARG A 737 -15.07 -2.73 19.71
CA ARG A 737 -14.23 -3.82 19.15
C ARG A 737 -14.47 -5.10 19.93
N PRO A 738 -14.10 -6.27 19.37
CA PRO A 738 -14.17 -7.54 20.10
C PRO A 738 -13.40 -7.49 21.42
N GLY A 739 -13.94 -8.15 22.44
CA GLY A 739 -13.28 -8.43 23.70
C GLY A 739 -12.14 -9.43 23.56
N ARG A 740 -11.64 -9.92 24.70
CA ARG A 740 -10.54 -10.89 24.75
C ARG A 740 -10.85 -12.13 23.93
N SER A 741 -9.90 -12.51 23.06
CA SER A 741 -10.02 -13.69 22.22
C SER A 741 -8.70 -14.46 22.14
N PHE A 742 -8.81 -15.77 21.91
CA PHE A 742 -7.67 -16.66 21.74
C PHE A 742 -7.82 -17.45 20.44
N ARG A 743 -6.67 -17.75 19.82
CA ARG A 743 -6.59 -18.62 18.65
C ARG A 743 -5.36 -19.53 18.80
N ALA A 744 -5.55 -20.81 18.53
CA ALA A 744 -4.44 -21.78 18.45
C ALA A 744 -4.44 -22.46 17.08
N GLY A 745 -3.26 -22.73 16.54
CA GLY A 745 -3.17 -23.32 15.23
C GLY A 745 -1.88 -24.08 14.99
N VAL A 746 -1.89 -24.80 13.88
CA VAL A 746 -0.78 -25.54 13.31
C VAL A 746 -0.54 -25.07 11.88
N GLU A 747 0.73 -24.87 11.56
CA GLU A 747 1.23 -24.59 10.22
C GLU A 747 2.15 -25.74 9.83
N LEU A 748 2.00 -26.27 8.62
CA LEU A 748 2.88 -27.28 8.02
C LEU A 748 3.38 -26.78 6.68
N ALA A 749 4.67 -26.98 6.40
CA ALA A 749 5.30 -26.61 5.15
C ALA A 749 6.15 -27.77 4.60
N PHE A 750 6.03 -28.07 3.30
CA PHE A 750 6.73 -29.14 2.60
C PHE A 750 6.95 -28.84 1.12
#